data_4b722310f35bace7f0632617dd2ad32e
#
_entry.id   4b722310f35bace7f0632617dd2ad32e
#
_cell.length_a   1.000
_cell.length_b   1.000
_cell.length_c   1.000
_cell.angle_alpha   90.00
_cell.angle_beta   90.00
_cell.angle_gamma   90.00
#
_symmetry.space_group_name_H-M   'P 1'
#
loop_
_entity.id
_entity.type
_entity.pdbx_description
1 polymer ?
#
loop_
_entity_poly.entity_id
_entity_poly.type
_entity_poly.pdbx_seq_one_letter_code
_entity_poly.pdbx_strand_id
1 'polypeptide(L)'
;MMLPIDAMLPQVVEALRHHRNVVIEAPPGAGKTTRVPPELLRLGTGSVLVLEPRRLAARLAARRVASEMSERVGETVGYQVRFEDVSGPRTRLLFLTEGMLTRRLLSDSQLTGVDCVVLDEFHERHLDTDLALALLKRIGKRMVVMSATLDAAPVASFLGDCPVVRSEGRLFSIEIDHTPHSAAPLEEQVCRAVERLLDGKTPGDVLVFLPGAAEIRRCARALEPLATRRNLLVTPLHGDLSPAEQDRAIAPADRRKLILSTNIAESSVTIERVTAVIDSGLARVPVDSPWTGLPSLHVQRVSQASATQRAGRAGRTAPGHVIRLYTAEDFHRRPAADPPEIERRELSQVVLQLRAMGVTELEWLDAPPQAAWDAAQTLLDRLGATPEMAALPLPPRLGRLVLEAARRGVGEKGCAAAAVLSAGERGSSDLFALMDREWQPQTKRVYEQLRKAIRTRDHAGVPDEALLQSVLAAFPDRVARHRRDGEVLLSAGGSARLPNCRYDFLVAIDVEDRRDRGLPLVRLAAPIEPEWLLDRATDRITLEWNRAAERVDEVTALVYDQLVIEETRRPAPGSDNASRLLAEKAREAGVEKFVDRDALEQLRARAAFAGSTIDPDAALESLCRGRTSFSELASAGLINILRPPKLDQLAPETLRLPGGRQVKVHYALGKPPWIESRLQDFFGVRETPRVNGTPVVVHLLAPNRRPVQVTSDLAGFWERLYPQVRRELSRRYPKHKWPENP
;
A
#
# COMPACT_ATOMS: atom_id res chain seq x y z
N MET A 1 13.88 -7.35 51.00
CA MET A 1 15.10 -6.85 50.30
C MET A 1 14.79 -5.45 49.81
N MET A 2 15.64 -4.49 50.12
CA MET A 2 15.45 -3.09 49.71
C MET A 2 15.86 -2.92 48.25
N LEU A 3 14.94 -2.45 47.42
CA LEU A 3 15.15 -2.20 45.98
C LEU A 3 15.57 -0.75 45.75
N PRO A 4 16.29 -0.43 44.69
CA PRO A 4 16.74 0.95 44.44
C PRO A 4 15.63 2.00 44.43
N ILE A 5 14.43 1.66 43.97
CA ILE A 5 13.29 2.57 43.93
C ILE A 5 12.74 2.90 45.32
N ASP A 6 12.97 2.01 46.32
CA ASP A 6 12.41 2.20 47.68
C ASP A 6 12.90 3.53 48.32
N ALA A 7 14.14 3.94 48.01
CA ALA A 7 14.67 5.22 48.47
C ALA A 7 13.99 6.44 47.84
N MET A 8 13.36 6.28 46.68
CA MET A 8 12.71 7.36 45.94
C MET A 8 11.20 7.44 46.21
N LEU A 9 10.59 6.41 46.81
CA LEU A 9 9.15 6.39 47.09
C LEU A 9 8.66 7.61 47.87
N PRO A 10 9.37 8.10 48.94
CA PRO A 10 8.96 9.31 49.64
C PRO A 10 8.88 10.55 48.71
N GLN A 11 9.82 10.68 47.75
CA GLN A 11 9.82 11.77 46.79
C GLN A 11 8.66 11.65 45.80
N VAL A 12 8.33 10.44 45.34
CA VAL A 12 7.18 10.17 44.48
C VAL A 12 5.89 10.55 45.19
N VAL A 13 5.72 10.14 46.46
CA VAL A 13 4.55 10.48 47.24
C VAL A 13 4.42 11.96 47.47
N GLU A 14 5.50 12.66 47.83
CA GLU A 14 5.51 14.09 48.07
C GLU A 14 5.21 14.86 46.75
N ALA A 15 5.81 14.46 45.62
CA ALA A 15 5.52 15.03 44.32
C ALA A 15 4.02 14.91 44.01
N LEU A 16 3.38 13.77 44.22
CA LEU A 16 1.95 13.54 43.96
C LEU A 16 1.00 14.25 44.96
N ARG A 17 1.49 14.77 46.07
CA ARG A 17 0.71 15.64 46.97
C ARG A 17 0.57 17.04 46.37
N HIS A 18 1.61 17.53 45.71
CA HIS A 18 1.67 18.89 45.16
C HIS A 18 1.40 18.98 43.69
N HIS A 19 1.64 17.90 42.94
CA HIS A 19 1.43 17.82 41.49
C HIS A 19 0.46 16.69 41.15
N ARG A 20 -0.25 16.85 40.08
CA ARG A 20 -1.18 15.81 39.61
C ARG A 20 -0.45 14.63 38.99
N ASN A 21 0.65 14.87 38.28
CA ASN A 21 1.39 13.88 37.52
C ASN A 21 2.85 13.82 37.97
N VAL A 22 3.49 12.65 37.78
CA VAL A 22 4.92 12.43 38.07
C VAL A 22 5.48 11.49 36.98
N VAL A 23 6.68 11.79 36.53
CA VAL A 23 7.47 10.87 35.69
C VAL A 23 8.55 10.22 36.54
N ILE A 24 8.69 8.90 36.45
CA ILE A 24 9.71 8.13 37.13
C ILE A 24 10.65 7.52 36.13
N GLU A 25 11.91 7.91 36.21
CA GLU A 25 12.99 7.35 35.41
C GLU A 25 13.87 6.46 36.27
N ALA A 26 13.84 5.15 36.01
CA ALA A 26 14.65 4.19 36.73
C ALA A 26 14.99 2.97 35.88
N PRO A 27 16.21 2.44 35.94
CA PRO A 27 16.62 1.31 35.11
C PRO A 27 15.78 0.05 35.38
N PRO A 28 15.80 -0.92 34.44
CA PRO A 28 15.13 -2.20 34.64
C PRO A 28 15.63 -2.90 35.89
N GLY A 29 14.70 -3.50 36.67
CA GLY A 29 15.03 -4.18 37.91
C GLY A 29 15.12 -3.28 39.15
N ALA A 30 14.94 -1.96 39.01
CA ALA A 30 14.88 -1.04 40.17
C ALA A 30 13.68 -1.27 41.08
N GLY A 31 12.66 -2.02 40.65
CA GLY A 31 11.44 -2.32 41.42
C GLY A 31 10.27 -1.40 41.13
N LYS A 32 10.29 -0.60 40.09
CA LYS A 32 9.21 0.34 39.69
C LYS A 32 7.83 -0.31 39.75
N THR A 33 7.65 -1.36 38.94
CA THR A 33 6.38 -2.07 38.75
C THR A 33 5.80 -2.67 40.04
N THR A 34 6.66 -3.11 40.97
CA THR A 34 6.22 -3.81 42.18
C THR A 34 6.14 -2.94 43.42
N ARG A 35 6.85 -1.82 43.47
CA ARG A 35 6.91 -0.95 44.67
C ARG A 35 6.09 0.33 44.53
N VAL A 36 6.10 0.97 43.36
CA VAL A 36 5.38 2.24 43.16
C VAL A 36 3.86 2.05 43.27
N PRO A 37 3.20 1.11 42.57
CA PRO A 37 1.75 1.01 42.60
C PRO A 37 1.15 0.73 43.99
N PRO A 38 1.71 -0.13 44.85
CA PRO A 38 1.20 -0.30 46.22
C PRO A 38 1.28 0.96 47.09
N GLU A 39 2.32 1.80 46.94
CA GLU A 39 2.41 3.07 47.64
C GLU A 39 1.31 4.04 47.22
N LEU A 40 0.90 4.04 45.96
CA LEU A 40 -0.17 4.89 45.45
C LEU A 40 -1.53 4.57 46.07
N LEU A 41 -1.79 3.32 46.46
CA LEU A 41 -3.01 2.94 47.19
C LEU A 41 -3.18 3.67 48.53
N ARG A 42 -2.08 4.12 49.15
CA ARG A 42 -2.09 4.83 50.43
C ARG A 42 -2.45 6.31 50.29
N LEU A 43 -2.42 6.85 49.06
CA LEU A 43 -2.71 8.24 48.76
C LEU A 43 -4.19 8.55 48.59
N GLY A 44 -5.05 7.52 48.51
CA GLY A 44 -6.47 7.71 48.32
C GLY A 44 -7.29 6.48 48.63
N THR A 45 -8.61 6.59 48.47
CA THR A 45 -9.58 5.52 48.75
C THR A 45 -10.03 4.75 47.51
N GLY A 46 -9.79 5.32 46.34
CA GLY A 46 -10.14 4.71 45.04
C GLY A 46 -9.16 3.66 44.57
N SER A 47 -9.31 3.23 43.39
CA SER A 47 -8.45 2.22 42.75
C SER A 47 -7.27 2.83 42.01
N VAL A 48 -6.20 2.07 41.88
CA VAL A 48 -5.03 2.34 41.06
C VAL A 48 -5.00 1.36 39.90
N LEU A 49 -4.94 1.87 38.67
CA LEU A 49 -4.79 1.08 37.45
C LEU A 49 -3.32 1.13 37.02
N VAL A 50 -2.75 -0.01 36.66
CA VAL A 50 -1.38 -0.12 36.16
C VAL A 50 -1.44 -0.70 34.75
N LEU A 51 -1.00 0.06 33.77
CA LEU A 51 -0.95 -0.36 32.38
C LEU A 51 0.38 -1.03 32.09
N GLU A 52 0.29 -2.25 31.58
CA GLU A 52 1.42 -3.07 31.19
C GLU A 52 1.36 -3.39 29.68
N PRO A 53 2.47 -3.34 28.95
CA PRO A 53 2.47 -3.59 27.51
C PRO A 53 2.14 -5.05 27.16
N ARG A 54 2.36 -5.98 28.08
CA ARG A 54 2.25 -7.42 27.83
C ARG A 54 1.41 -8.14 28.86
N ARG A 55 0.58 -9.09 28.40
CA ARG A 55 -0.26 -9.94 29.25
C ARG A 55 0.53 -10.69 30.32
N LEU A 56 1.71 -11.22 29.96
CA LEU A 56 2.58 -11.92 30.91
C LEU A 56 3.08 -10.98 32.02
N ALA A 57 3.48 -9.76 31.64
CA ALA A 57 3.94 -8.74 32.59
C ALA A 57 2.86 -8.38 33.61
N ALA A 58 1.66 -8.02 33.15
CA ALA A 58 0.53 -7.70 34.04
C ALA A 58 0.21 -8.83 35.00
N ARG A 59 0.19 -10.09 34.53
CA ARG A 59 -0.06 -11.26 35.36
C ARG A 59 1.04 -11.48 36.40
N LEU A 60 2.31 -11.40 36.02
CA LEU A 60 3.44 -11.62 36.93
C LEU A 60 3.58 -10.49 37.93
N ALA A 61 3.39 -9.24 37.52
CA ALA A 61 3.41 -8.08 38.40
C ALA A 61 2.32 -8.19 39.47
N ALA A 62 1.07 -8.48 39.06
CA ALA A 62 -0.02 -8.69 40.01
C ALA A 62 0.27 -9.81 41.01
N ARG A 63 0.76 -10.97 40.55
CA ARG A 63 1.13 -12.08 41.42
C ARG A 63 2.26 -11.71 42.38
N ARG A 64 3.27 -11.02 41.90
CA ARG A 64 4.40 -10.59 42.71
C ARG A 64 3.96 -9.61 43.79
N VAL A 65 3.21 -8.59 43.44
CA VAL A 65 2.69 -7.59 44.37
C VAL A 65 1.75 -8.23 45.40
N ALA A 66 0.81 -9.08 45.01
CA ALA A 66 -0.08 -9.80 45.92
C ALA A 66 0.71 -10.65 46.89
N SER A 67 1.74 -11.40 46.43
CA SER A 67 2.62 -12.20 47.29
C SER A 67 3.41 -11.33 48.28
N GLU A 68 3.89 -10.14 47.88
CA GLU A 68 4.59 -9.20 48.77
C GLU A 68 3.65 -8.59 49.83
N MET A 69 2.35 -8.46 49.50
CA MET A 69 1.29 -8.04 50.43
C MET A 69 0.73 -9.20 51.25
N SER A 70 1.26 -10.43 51.09
CA SER A 70 0.76 -11.65 51.74
C SER A 70 -0.71 -11.98 51.43
N GLU A 71 -1.16 -11.66 50.21
CA GLU A 71 -2.52 -11.87 49.70
C GLU A 71 -2.53 -12.79 48.49
N ARG A 72 -3.71 -13.28 48.12
CA ARG A 72 -3.95 -13.96 46.85
C ARG A 72 -4.35 -12.96 45.79
N VAL A 73 -3.93 -13.23 44.54
CA VAL A 73 -4.40 -12.44 43.40
C VAL A 73 -5.92 -12.56 43.27
N GLY A 74 -6.60 -11.43 43.03
CA GLY A 74 -8.07 -11.30 43.02
C GLY A 74 -8.62 -10.72 44.31
N GLU A 75 -7.81 -10.52 45.37
CA GLU A 75 -8.17 -9.78 46.56
C GLU A 75 -7.93 -8.29 46.38
N THR A 76 -7.00 -7.67 47.11
CA THR A 76 -6.67 -6.25 46.91
C THR A 76 -5.97 -5.99 45.57
N VAL A 77 -5.16 -6.96 45.12
CA VAL A 77 -4.42 -6.91 43.86
C VAL A 77 -5.03 -7.88 42.87
N GLY A 78 -5.36 -7.39 41.68
CA GLY A 78 -5.87 -8.19 40.56
C GLY A 78 -5.20 -7.87 39.25
N TYR A 79 -5.56 -8.60 38.23
CA TYR A 79 -5.18 -8.26 36.84
C TYR A 79 -6.32 -8.52 35.85
N GLN A 80 -6.33 -7.75 34.78
CA GLN A 80 -7.28 -7.91 33.71
C GLN A 80 -6.53 -7.78 32.38
N VAL A 81 -6.51 -8.87 31.64
CA VAL A 81 -5.90 -8.91 30.27
C VAL A 81 -6.91 -9.44 29.29
N ARG A 82 -6.64 -9.32 28.01
CA ARG A 82 -7.55 -9.84 26.99
C ARG A 82 -7.84 -11.31 27.29
N PHE A 83 -9.11 -11.62 27.58
CA PHE A 83 -9.66 -12.95 27.82
C PHE A 83 -9.44 -13.55 29.24
N GLU A 84 -8.87 -12.81 30.12
CA GLU A 84 -8.66 -13.27 31.51
C GLU A 84 -8.85 -12.10 32.46
N ASP A 85 -9.75 -12.28 33.41
CA ASP A 85 -10.02 -11.34 34.51
C ASP A 85 -9.90 -12.08 35.84
N VAL A 86 -8.93 -11.66 36.65
CA VAL A 86 -8.72 -12.15 38.01
C VAL A 86 -8.78 -10.95 38.93
N SER A 87 -9.99 -10.44 39.12
CA SER A 87 -10.30 -9.35 40.04
C SER A 87 -11.59 -9.63 40.79
N GLY A 88 -11.80 -8.94 41.89
CA GLY A 88 -12.98 -9.08 42.74
C GLY A 88 -13.46 -7.73 43.30
N PRO A 89 -14.56 -7.70 44.08
CA PRO A 89 -15.10 -6.47 44.65
C PRO A 89 -14.14 -5.72 45.57
N ARG A 90 -13.12 -6.40 46.13
CA ARG A 90 -12.09 -5.81 46.97
C ARG A 90 -10.85 -5.35 46.24
N THR A 91 -10.77 -5.58 44.89
CA THR A 91 -9.60 -5.23 44.10
C THR A 91 -9.50 -3.72 43.93
N ARG A 92 -8.44 -3.15 44.46
CA ARG A 92 -8.11 -1.71 44.35
C ARG A 92 -6.86 -1.44 43.54
N LEU A 93 -5.96 -2.41 43.42
CA LEU A 93 -4.79 -2.33 42.50
C LEU A 93 -4.99 -3.31 41.39
N LEU A 94 -5.16 -2.78 40.17
CA LEU A 94 -5.50 -3.59 39.01
C LEU A 94 -4.47 -3.41 37.90
N PHE A 95 -3.75 -4.48 37.57
CA PHE A 95 -2.84 -4.53 36.44
C PHE A 95 -3.61 -4.84 35.16
N LEU A 96 -3.46 -4.01 34.13
CA LEU A 96 -4.19 -4.10 32.87
C LEU A 96 -3.21 -4.16 31.70
N THR A 97 -3.62 -4.80 30.61
CA THR A 97 -3.00 -4.47 29.32
C THR A 97 -3.59 -3.16 28.75
N GLU A 98 -2.77 -2.43 28.03
CA GLU A 98 -3.06 -1.08 27.52
C GLU A 98 -4.44 -0.94 26.86
N GLY A 99 -4.79 -1.80 25.91
CA GLY A 99 -6.09 -1.78 25.24
C GLY A 99 -7.31 -2.06 26.13
N MET A 100 -7.10 -2.49 27.39
CA MET A 100 -8.20 -2.65 28.36
C MET A 100 -8.61 -1.30 28.97
N LEU A 101 -7.70 -0.34 29.10
CA LEU A 101 -8.02 1.01 29.55
C LEU A 101 -8.97 1.71 28.59
N THR A 102 -8.66 1.67 27.29
CA THR A 102 -9.49 2.30 26.26
C THR A 102 -10.93 1.77 26.27
N ARG A 103 -11.11 0.47 26.51
CA ARG A 103 -12.45 -0.10 26.70
C ARG A 103 -13.15 0.38 27.94
N ARG A 104 -12.44 0.57 29.04
CA ARG A 104 -13.02 1.15 30.25
C ARG A 104 -13.47 2.58 30.00
N LEU A 105 -12.70 3.38 29.27
CA LEU A 105 -13.05 4.74 28.89
C LEU A 105 -14.27 4.82 27.95
N LEU A 106 -14.51 3.79 27.13
CA LEU A 106 -15.75 3.69 26.33
C LEU A 106 -17.00 3.51 27.20
N SER A 107 -16.90 2.81 28.33
CA SER A 107 -18.02 2.56 29.25
C SER A 107 -18.11 3.58 30.37
N ASP A 108 -17.01 4.12 30.83
CA ASP A 108 -16.87 5.15 31.86
C ASP A 108 -15.79 6.15 31.47
N SER A 109 -16.22 7.22 30.79
CA SER A 109 -15.33 8.23 30.22
C SER A 109 -14.52 9.02 31.25
N GLN A 110 -14.89 8.97 32.55
CA GLN A 110 -14.21 9.66 33.64
C GLN A 110 -13.40 8.74 34.53
N LEU A 111 -13.43 7.42 34.33
CA LEU A 111 -12.82 6.40 35.17
C LEU A 111 -13.23 6.63 36.67
N THR A 112 -14.54 6.60 36.90
CA THR A 112 -15.11 6.83 38.24
C THR A 112 -14.54 5.85 39.26
N GLY A 113 -14.15 6.34 40.44
CA GLY A 113 -13.55 5.53 41.50
C GLY A 113 -12.08 5.13 41.26
N VAL A 114 -11.44 5.62 40.19
CA VAL A 114 -10.00 5.45 39.93
C VAL A 114 -9.27 6.71 40.40
N ASP A 115 -8.34 6.57 41.31
CA ASP A 115 -7.56 7.69 41.85
C ASP A 115 -6.34 8.01 40.99
N CYS A 116 -5.67 6.98 40.48
CA CYS A 116 -4.42 7.13 39.73
C CYS A 116 -4.30 6.06 38.64
N VAL A 117 -3.68 6.42 37.53
CA VAL A 117 -3.28 5.49 36.46
C VAL A 117 -1.77 5.52 36.31
N VAL A 118 -1.16 4.35 36.35
CA VAL A 118 0.28 4.16 36.13
C VAL A 118 0.49 3.65 34.71
N LEU A 119 1.31 4.33 33.92
CA LEU A 119 1.77 3.90 32.61
C LEU A 119 3.17 3.31 32.80
N ASP A 120 3.26 1.96 32.84
CA ASP A 120 4.57 1.30 32.99
C ASP A 120 5.22 1.01 31.63
N GLU A 121 6.54 0.89 31.63
CA GLU A 121 7.38 0.66 30.44
C GLU A 121 7.09 1.65 29.29
N PHE A 122 6.78 2.89 29.60
CA PHE A 122 6.33 3.92 28.64
C PHE A 122 7.33 4.14 27.49
N HIS A 123 8.60 3.83 27.68
CA HIS A 123 9.64 3.92 26.65
C HIS A 123 9.43 2.96 25.48
N GLU A 124 8.56 1.94 25.58
CA GLU A 124 8.21 1.08 24.46
C GLU A 124 7.34 1.82 23.40
N ARG A 125 6.72 2.94 23.78
CA ARG A 125 5.94 3.82 22.91
C ARG A 125 4.93 3.07 22.04
N HIS A 126 4.15 2.20 22.67
CA HIS A 126 3.06 1.53 21.98
C HIS A 126 1.92 2.49 21.66
N LEU A 127 1.21 2.24 20.55
CA LEU A 127 0.09 3.06 20.11
C LEU A 127 -1.01 3.21 21.19
N ASP A 128 -1.36 2.11 21.85
CA ASP A 128 -2.36 2.11 22.92
C ASP A 128 -1.89 2.89 24.17
N THR A 129 -0.58 2.92 24.47
CA THR A 129 -0.04 3.71 25.58
C THR A 129 -0.04 5.18 25.28
N ASP A 130 0.37 5.59 24.05
CA ASP A 130 0.32 6.98 23.62
C ASP A 130 -1.12 7.51 23.60
N LEU A 131 -2.08 6.70 23.14
CA LEU A 131 -3.51 7.02 23.22
C LEU A 131 -3.98 7.15 24.67
N ALA A 132 -3.58 6.23 25.54
CA ALA A 132 -3.95 6.27 26.96
C ALA A 132 -3.43 7.54 27.63
N LEU A 133 -2.16 7.92 27.41
CA LEU A 133 -1.56 9.15 27.94
C LEU A 133 -2.38 10.38 27.51
N ALA A 134 -2.71 10.50 26.22
CA ALA A 134 -3.46 11.62 25.68
C ALA A 134 -4.90 11.70 26.25
N LEU A 135 -5.60 10.56 26.31
CA LEU A 135 -6.96 10.51 26.89
C LEU A 135 -6.98 10.82 28.37
N LEU A 136 -6.03 10.29 29.16
CA LEU A 136 -5.92 10.56 30.58
C LEU A 136 -5.59 12.04 30.86
N LYS A 137 -4.72 12.64 30.06
CA LYS A 137 -4.46 14.10 30.11
C LYS A 137 -5.74 14.88 29.87
N ARG A 138 -6.49 14.56 28.81
CA ARG A 138 -7.74 15.21 28.44
C ARG A 138 -8.76 15.21 29.58
N ILE A 139 -8.95 14.06 30.25
CA ILE A 139 -9.91 13.93 31.36
C ILE A 139 -9.33 14.43 32.69
N GLY A 140 -8.09 14.90 32.70
CA GLY A 140 -7.42 15.42 33.90
C GLY A 140 -7.20 14.35 34.97
N LYS A 141 -6.95 13.07 34.60
CA LYS A 141 -6.69 11.99 35.54
C LYS A 141 -5.28 12.08 36.08
N ARG A 142 -5.09 11.75 37.38
CA ARG A 142 -3.76 11.65 37.98
C ARG A 142 -2.98 10.52 37.32
N MET A 143 -1.74 10.78 36.93
CA MET A 143 -0.88 9.81 36.23
C MET A 143 0.50 9.70 36.86
N VAL A 144 1.03 8.48 36.83
CA VAL A 144 2.44 8.18 37.06
C VAL A 144 2.98 7.49 35.81
N VAL A 145 3.95 8.11 35.16
CA VAL A 145 4.59 7.53 33.95
C VAL A 145 5.93 6.94 34.39
N MET A 146 6.13 5.64 34.17
CA MET A 146 7.37 4.93 34.54
C MET A 146 8.13 4.52 33.27
N SER A 147 9.40 4.84 33.21
CA SER A 147 10.28 4.56 32.10
C SER A 147 11.64 4.04 32.54
N ALA A 148 12.30 3.27 31.64
CA ALA A 148 13.64 2.76 31.90
C ALA A 148 14.74 3.54 31.14
N THR A 149 14.46 4.05 29.96
CA THR A 149 15.45 4.58 29.02
C THR A 149 14.98 5.82 28.24
N LEU A 150 13.76 6.29 28.46
CA LEU A 150 13.22 7.45 27.76
C LEU A 150 13.81 8.74 28.37
N ASP A 151 14.11 9.72 27.55
CA ASP A 151 14.23 11.09 28.01
C ASP A 151 12.88 11.53 28.62
N ALA A 152 12.87 11.77 29.93
CA ALA A 152 11.66 12.10 30.67
C ALA A 152 11.16 13.53 30.39
N ALA A 153 12.03 14.41 29.85
CA ALA A 153 11.69 15.82 29.68
C ALA A 153 10.52 16.10 28.74
N PRO A 154 10.40 15.50 27.55
CA PRO A 154 9.24 15.69 26.68
C PRO A 154 7.92 15.24 27.32
N VAL A 155 7.94 14.10 28.05
CA VAL A 155 6.76 13.57 28.74
C VAL A 155 6.36 14.49 29.90
N ALA A 156 7.32 14.96 30.69
CA ALA A 156 7.07 15.87 31.80
C ALA A 156 6.48 17.19 31.29
N SER A 157 7.03 17.75 30.21
CA SER A 157 6.50 18.97 29.60
C SER A 157 5.10 18.77 29.04
N PHE A 158 4.86 17.66 28.33
CA PHE A 158 3.52 17.30 27.86
C PHE A 158 2.49 17.22 28.99
N LEU A 159 2.90 16.76 30.18
CA LEU A 159 2.05 16.66 31.38
C LEU A 159 1.98 17.93 32.23
N GLY A 160 2.43 19.08 31.71
CA GLY A 160 2.37 20.38 32.38
C GLY A 160 3.56 20.62 33.31
N ASP A 161 4.76 20.26 32.85
CA ASP A 161 6.04 20.41 33.54
C ASP A 161 6.04 19.72 34.93
N CYS A 162 5.53 18.47 34.93
CA CYS A 162 5.44 17.70 36.18
C CYS A 162 6.82 17.24 36.63
N PRO A 163 6.98 16.94 37.97
CA PRO A 163 8.24 16.48 38.53
C PRO A 163 8.76 15.19 37.88
N VAL A 164 10.07 15.09 37.71
CA VAL A 164 10.79 13.88 37.29
C VAL A 164 11.58 13.33 38.46
N VAL A 165 11.24 12.11 38.91
CA VAL A 165 11.98 11.41 39.96
C VAL A 165 12.89 10.38 39.30
N ARG A 166 14.21 10.50 39.58
CA ARG A 166 15.24 9.61 39.02
C ARG A 166 15.81 8.67 40.06
N SER A 167 15.92 7.40 39.72
CA SER A 167 16.57 6.39 40.54
C SER A 167 17.80 5.85 39.83
N GLU A 168 18.96 5.97 40.46
CA GLU A 168 20.19 5.33 40.02
C GLU A 168 20.13 3.84 40.38
N GLY A 169 19.74 2.97 39.50
CA GLY A 169 19.69 1.53 39.74
C GLY A 169 21.09 0.93 39.97
N ARG A 170 21.15 -0.15 40.70
CA ARG A 170 22.37 -0.98 40.80
C ARG A 170 22.35 -2.00 39.65
N LEU A 171 23.08 -1.77 38.61
CA LEU A 171 23.43 -2.79 37.61
C LEU A 171 24.85 -3.28 37.90
N PHE A 172 25.02 -4.59 37.90
CA PHE A 172 26.34 -5.18 37.91
C PHE A 172 27.04 -4.96 36.57
N SER A 173 28.37 -5.03 36.54
CA SER A 173 29.14 -4.91 35.30
C SER A 173 28.74 -5.97 34.27
N ILE A 174 28.67 -5.56 33.02
CA ILE A 174 28.32 -6.44 31.91
C ILE A 174 29.47 -6.40 30.92
N GLU A 175 30.03 -7.56 30.62
CA GLU A 175 30.99 -7.74 29.55
C GLU A 175 30.22 -8.03 28.21
N ILE A 176 30.53 -7.31 27.16
CA ILE A 176 29.80 -7.44 25.89
C ILE A 176 30.78 -7.82 24.77
N ASP A 177 30.58 -9.01 24.22
CA ASP A 177 31.28 -9.49 23.04
C ASP A 177 30.43 -9.35 21.77
N HIS A 178 31.09 -9.00 20.69
CA HIS A 178 30.51 -9.00 19.35
C HIS A 178 31.10 -10.13 18.51
N THR A 179 30.27 -10.83 17.74
CA THR A 179 30.77 -11.85 16.81
C THR A 179 31.07 -11.23 15.45
N PRO A 180 32.05 -11.77 14.70
CA PRO A 180 32.23 -11.42 13.30
C PRO A 180 30.97 -11.74 12.48
N HIS A 181 30.85 -11.09 11.32
CA HIS A 181 29.77 -11.41 10.37
C HIS A 181 29.82 -12.89 9.98
N SER A 182 28.67 -13.58 10.00
CA SER A 182 28.56 -14.99 9.69
C SER A 182 27.38 -15.26 8.77
N ALA A 183 27.60 -16.02 7.72
CA ALA A 183 26.56 -16.54 6.83
C ALA A 183 25.96 -17.89 7.33
N ALA A 184 26.46 -18.43 8.44
CA ALA A 184 25.95 -19.67 9.01
C ALA A 184 24.48 -19.49 9.49
N PRO A 185 23.67 -20.53 9.47
CA PRO A 185 22.33 -20.52 10.04
C PRO A 185 22.31 -20.00 11.47
N LEU A 186 21.23 -19.30 11.85
CA LEU A 186 21.13 -18.68 13.19
C LEU A 186 21.27 -19.71 14.31
N GLU A 187 20.68 -20.89 14.15
CA GLU A 187 20.77 -21.99 15.12
C GLU A 187 22.22 -22.47 15.36
N GLU A 188 23.06 -22.50 14.35
CA GLU A 188 24.48 -22.83 14.48
C GLU A 188 25.26 -21.73 15.21
N GLN A 189 24.97 -20.46 14.89
CA GLN A 189 25.58 -19.31 15.60
C GLN A 189 25.24 -19.34 17.08
N VAL A 190 23.97 -19.64 17.42
CA VAL A 190 23.52 -19.78 18.80
C VAL A 190 24.24 -20.95 19.50
N CYS A 191 24.38 -22.11 18.87
CA CYS A 191 25.09 -23.25 19.44
C CYS A 191 26.54 -22.90 19.80
N ARG A 192 27.27 -22.26 18.88
CA ARG A 192 28.67 -21.82 19.10
C ARG A 192 28.77 -20.80 20.25
N ALA A 193 27.82 -19.86 20.32
CA ALA A 193 27.79 -18.88 21.40
C ALA A 193 27.48 -19.51 22.76
N VAL A 194 26.59 -20.49 22.83
CA VAL A 194 26.31 -21.27 24.05
C VAL A 194 27.54 -22.06 24.48
N GLU A 195 28.20 -22.77 23.57
CA GLU A 195 29.43 -23.51 23.87
C GLU A 195 30.51 -22.58 24.46
N ARG A 196 30.75 -21.41 23.81
CA ARG A 196 31.70 -20.40 24.30
C ARG A 196 31.41 -19.93 25.72
N LEU A 197 30.11 -19.65 26.06
CA LEU A 197 29.72 -19.26 27.43
C LEU A 197 29.92 -20.38 28.44
N LEU A 198 29.67 -21.63 28.04
CA LEU A 198 29.85 -22.80 28.91
C LEU A 198 31.32 -23.09 29.18
N ASP A 199 32.18 -22.99 28.19
CA ASP A 199 33.61 -23.21 28.28
C ASP A 199 34.32 -22.09 29.07
N GLY A 200 33.80 -20.85 28.97
CA GLY A 200 34.21 -19.71 29.80
C GLY A 200 33.73 -19.78 31.25
N LYS A 201 33.05 -20.87 31.65
CA LYS A 201 32.52 -21.11 33.00
C LYS A 201 31.63 -19.98 33.55
N THR A 202 30.96 -19.23 32.67
CA THR A 202 29.98 -18.20 33.06
C THR A 202 28.90 -18.83 33.94
N PRO A 203 28.66 -18.36 35.19
CA PRO A 203 27.68 -18.97 36.07
C PRO A 203 26.24 -18.67 35.65
N GLY A 204 25.26 -19.29 36.34
CA GLY A 204 23.83 -18.97 36.21
C GLY A 204 23.21 -19.44 34.88
N ASP A 205 21.99 -18.95 34.61
CA ASP A 205 21.18 -19.31 33.45
C ASP A 205 21.53 -18.45 32.25
N VAL A 206 21.29 -18.95 31.05
CA VAL A 206 21.53 -18.26 29.75
C VAL A 206 20.21 -17.89 29.14
N LEU A 207 20.05 -16.63 28.75
CA LEU A 207 18.89 -16.12 28.00
C LEU A 207 19.28 -15.83 26.56
N VAL A 208 18.58 -16.44 25.61
CA VAL A 208 18.85 -16.26 24.17
C VAL A 208 17.69 -15.52 23.53
N PHE A 209 17.94 -14.34 22.95
CA PHE A 209 16.95 -13.58 22.22
C PHE A 209 16.90 -13.99 20.75
N LEU A 210 15.72 -14.44 20.30
CA LEU A 210 15.42 -14.95 18.96
C LEU A 210 14.19 -14.24 18.38
N PRO A 211 14.08 -14.09 17.05
CA PRO A 211 12.99 -13.32 16.46
C PRO A 211 11.60 -13.93 16.63
N GLY A 212 11.49 -15.28 16.69
CA GLY A 212 10.15 -15.88 16.77
C GLY A 212 10.13 -17.36 17.15
N ALA A 213 8.92 -17.91 17.32
CA ALA A 213 8.71 -19.29 17.73
C ALA A 213 9.31 -20.35 16.76
N ALA A 214 9.37 -20.05 15.46
CA ALA A 214 10.00 -20.94 14.49
C ALA A 214 11.51 -21.06 14.72
N GLU A 215 12.17 -19.93 14.92
CA GLU A 215 13.59 -19.84 15.23
C GLU A 215 13.90 -20.51 16.59
N ILE A 216 13.05 -20.28 17.58
CA ILE A 216 13.14 -20.96 18.90
C ILE A 216 13.12 -22.49 18.72
N ARG A 217 12.17 -23.03 17.95
CA ARG A 217 12.10 -24.47 17.69
C ARG A 217 13.33 -25.03 16.97
N ARG A 218 13.88 -24.28 15.98
CA ARG A 218 15.11 -24.70 15.28
C ARG A 218 16.31 -24.71 16.22
N CYS A 219 16.49 -23.64 16.97
CA CYS A 219 17.57 -23.55 17.95
C CYS A 219 17.43 -24.61 19.06
N ALA A 220 16.23 -24.90 19.55
CA ALA A 220 16.00 -25.94 20.55
C ALA A 220 16.45 -27.32 20.03
N ARG A 221 16.10 -27.68 18.82
CA ARG A 221 16.54 -28.94 18.18
C ARG A 221 18.06 -28.98 18.00
N ALA A 222 18.67 -27.89 17.51
CA ALA A 222 20.11 -27.82 17.28
C ALA A 222 20.90 -27.90 18.60
N LEU A 223 20.36 -27.40 19.71
CA LEU A 223 20.96 -27.41 21.04
C LEU A 223 20.76 -28.73 21.81
N GLU A 224 19.89 -29.64 21.37
CA GLU A 224 19.56 -30.87 22.10
C GLU A 224 20.79 -31.76 22.39
N PRO A 225 21.73 -32.01 21.45
CA PRO A 225 22.93 -32.77 21.72
C PRO A 225 23.83 -32.11 22.76
N LEU A 226 23.97 -30.77 22.71
CA LEU A 226 24.76 -30.02 23.68
C LEU A 226 24.08 -29.99 25.04
N ALA A 227 22.77 -29.80 25.10
CA ALA A 227 21.99 -29.80 26.33
C ALA A 227 22.09 -31.12 27.08
N THR A 228 22.05 -32.24 26.34
CA THR A 228 22.23 -33.59 26.91
C THR A 228 23.64 -33.76 27.50
N ARG A 229 24.67 -33.41 26.72
CA ARG A 229 26.08 -33.53 27.18
C ARG A 229 26.42 -32.67 28.39
N ARG A 230 25.82 -31.47 28.51
CA ARG A 230 26.12 -30.47 29.53
C ARG A 230 25.03 -30.40 30.64
N ASN A 231 24.07 -31.33 30.64
CA ASN A 231 22.93 -31.37 31.61
C ASN A 231 22.18 -30.05 31.70
N LEU A 232 21.85 -29.43 30.58
CA LEU A 232 21.08 -28.18 30.49
C LEU A 232 19.59 -28.44 30.32
N LEU A 233 18.77 -27.52 30.84
CA LEU A 233 17.33 -27.50 30.61
C LEU A 233 17.00 -26.42 29.57
N VAL A 234 16.71 -26.85 28.36
CA VAL A 234 16.26 -25.94 27.28
C VAL A 234 14.78 -25.63 27.44
N THR A 235 14.43 -24.35 27.60
CA THR A 235 13.06 -23.88 27.79
C THR A 235 12.69 -22.79 26.81
N PRO A 236 11.62 -22.96 26.00
CA PRO A 236 11.10 -21.89 25.15
C PRO A 236 10.31 -20.87 25.98
N LEU A 237 10.36 -19.58 25.58
CA LEU A 237 9.56 -18.50 26.16
C LEU A 237 9.08 -17.53 25.07
N HIS A 238 7.81 -17.62 24.70
CA HIS A 238 7.18 -16.73 23.72
C HIS A 238 5.68 -16.57 23.98
N GLY A 239 5.05 -15.61 23.31
CA GLY A 239 3.66 -15.21 23.58
C GLY A 239 2.59 -16.25 23.29
N ASP A 240 2.87 -17.25 22.43
CA ASP A 240 1.91 -18.29 22.04
C ASP A 240 1.85 -19.46 23.02
N LEU A 241 2.80 -19.54 23.96
CA LEU A 241 2.79 -20.58 24.98
C LEU A 241 1.63 -20.38 25.95
N SER A 242 1.13 -21.49 26.51
CA SER A 242 0.17 -21.47 27.60
C SER A 242 0.74 -20.76 28.82
N PRO A 243 -0.08 -20.19 29.72
CA PRO A 243 0.36 -19.59 30.95
C PRO A 243 1.24 -20.52 31.81
N ALA A 244 0.89 -21.79 31.89
CA ALA A 244 1.65 -22.78 32.64
C ALA A 244 3.05 -23.06 32.04
N GLU A 245 3.18 -23.05 30.72
CA GLU A 245 4.48 -23.21 30.06
C GLU A 245 5.36 -21.96 30.24
N GLN A 246 4.78 -20.77 30.16
CA GLN A 246 5.48 -19.51 30.44
C GLN A 246 5.97 -19.48 31.90
N ASP A 247 5.13 -19.87 32.82
CA ASP A 247 5.49 -19.92 34.27
C ASP A 247 6.63 -20.93 34.52
N ARG A 248 6.61 -22.10 33.88
CA ARG A 248 7.71 -23.09 33.95
C ARG A 248 9.03 -22.55 33.35
N ALA A 249 8.95 -21.79 32.27
CA ALA A 249 10.17 -21.21 31.70
C ALA A 249 10.84 -20.18 32.61
N ILE A 250 10.06 -19.46 33.40
CA ILE A 250 10.54 -18.39 34.29
C ILE A 250 10.94 -18.96 35.67
N ALA A 251 10.22 -19.97 36.19
CA ALA A 251 10.44 -20.53 37.53
C ALA A 251 11.89 -21.06 37.67
N PRO A 252 12.50 -20.96 38.88
CA PRO A 252 13.79 -21.60 39.17
C PRO A 252 13.78 -23.09 38.85
N ALA A 253 14.92 -23.64 38.46
CA ALA A 253 15.09 -25.06 38.23
C ALA A 253 16.39 -25.57 38.86
N ASP A 254 16.47 -26.87 39.16
CA ASP A 254 17.65 -27.53 39.75
C ASP A 254 18.81 -27.60 38.73
N ARG A 255 18.47 -27.67 37.45
CA ARG A 255 19.45 -27.66 36.37
C ARG A 255 19.62 -26.24 35.79
N ARG A 256 20.81 -25.96 35.27
CA ARG A 256 21.08 -24.72 34.55
C ARG A 256 20.15 -24.61 33.34
N LYS A 257 19.47 -23.47 33.23
CA LYS A 257 18.54 -23.23 32.11
C LYS A 257 19.20 -22.52 30.95
N LEU A 258 18.75 -22.91 29.77
CA LEU A 258 18.95 -22.20 28.50
C LEU A 258 17.58 -21.77 28.02
N ILE A 259 17.26 -20.49 28.20
CA ILE A 259 15.94 -19.93 27.92
C ILE A 259 15.96 -19.31 26.52
N LEU A 260 15.22 -19.90 25.60
CA LEU A 260 15.10 -19.40 24.23
C LEU A 260 13.87 -18.51 24.14
N SER A 261 14.08 -17.19 24.01
CA SER A 261 13.01 -16.21 24.16
C SER A 261 12.88 -15.29 22.95
N THR A 262 11.67 -14.81 22.73
CA THR A 262 11.42 -13.62 21.91
C THR A 262 11.65 -12.36 22.76
N ASN A 263 11.30 -11.18 22.20
CA ASN A 263 11.32 -9.91 22.95
C ASN A 263 10.40 -9.88 24.20
N ILE A 264 9.64 -10.93 24.48
CA ILE A 264 8.82 -11.05 25.71
C ILE A 264 9.66 -10.97 27.00
N ALA A 265 10.94 -11.39 26.91
CA ALA A 265 11.88 -11.30 28.05
C ALA A 265 12.73 -10.02 28.01
N GLU A 266 12.49 -9.08 27.08
CA GLU A 266 13.28 -7.86 26.96
C GLU A 266 12.94 -6.81 28.01
N SER A 267 11.66 -6.68 28.37
CA SER A 267 11.15 -5.76 29.38
C SER A 267 10.23 -6.51 30.35
N SER A 268 9.80 -5.88 31.43
CA SER A 268 8.70 -6.28 32.34
C SER A 268 8.72 -7.69 32.97
N VAL A 269 9.63 -8.60 32.61
CA VAL A 269 9.75 -9.94 33.15
C VAL A 269 11.12 -10.10 33.84
N THR A 270 11.13 -10.41 35.12
CA THR A 270 12.37 -10.75 35.83
C THR A 270 12.54 -12.26 35.86
N ILE A 271 13.61 -12.74 35.24
CA ILE A 271 14.02 -14.15 35.30
C ILE A 271 15.21 -14.21 36.24
N GLU A 272 15.04 -14.87 37.35
CA GLU A 272 16.11 -15.03 38.34
C GLU A 272 17.25 -15.88 37.76
N ARG A 273 18.49 -15.68 38.27
CA ARG A 273 19.71 -16.43 37.90
C ARG A 273 20.22 -16.23 36.47
N VAL A 274 19.62 -15.36 35.65
CA VAL A 274 20.19 -15.04 34.34
C VAL A 274 21.43 -14.15 34.51
N THR A 275 22.58 -14.67 34.09
CA THR A 275 23.88 -13.96 34.12
C THR A 275 24.53 -13.94 32.74
N ALA A 276 23.96 -14.63 31.74
CA ALA A 276 24.44 -14.60 30.40
C ALA A 276 23.32 -14.34 29.40
N VAL A 277 23.61 -13.54 28.38
CA VAL A 277 22.68 -13.23 27.29
C VAL A 277 23.34 -13.50 25.93
N ILE A 278 22.61 -14.15 25.06
CA ILE A 278 22.94 -14.24 23.63
C ILE A 278 21.88 -13.46 22.87
N ASP A 279 22.30 -12.43 22.13
CA ASP A 279 21.39 -11.58 21.37
C ASP A 279 21.59 -11.76 19.85
N SER A 280 20.58 -12.30 19.19
CA SER A 280 20.56 -12.39 17.72
C SER A 280 20.50 -11.03 17.01
N GLY A 281 20.16 -9.95 17.74
CA GLY A 281 19.95 -8.63 17.19
C GLY A 281 18.68 -8.50 16.33
N LEU A 282 17.81 -9.51 16.37
CA LEU A 282 16.59 -9.57 15.57
C LEU A 282 15.35 -9.64 16.46
N ALA A 283 14.26 -9.06 15.97
CA ALA A 283 12.92 -9.20 16.56
C ALA A 283 11.85 -9.30 15.47
N ARG A 284 10.72 -9.91 15.79
CA ARG A 284 9.51 -9.78 14.97
C ARG A 284 8.72 -8.57 15.45
N VAL A 285 8.59 -7.61 14.56
CA VAL A 285 7.87 -6.36 14.82
C VAL A 285 6.60 -6.36 13.98
N PRO A 286 5.45 -5.99 14.55
CA PRO A 286 4.24 -5.80 13.76
C PRO A 286 4.43 -4.61 12.81
N VAL A 287 4.23 -4.87 11.54
CA VAL A 287 4.22 -3.87 10.48
C VAL A 287 2.88 -3.99 9.79
N ASP A 288 2.14 -2.91 9.74
CA ASP A 288 0.89 -2.90 9.01
C ASP A 288 1.19 -2.88 7.51
N SER A 289 0.64 -3.84 6.79
CA SER A 289 0.80 -3.89 5.35
C SER A 289 0.10 -2.68 4.73
N PRO A 290 0.78 -1.86 3.92
CA PRO A 290 0.14 -0.74 3.21
C PRO A 290 -1.05 -1.17 2.35
N TRP A 291 -1.01 -2.42 1.89
CA TRP A 291 -2.03 -3.02 1.02
C TRP A 291 -3.22 -3.59 1.78
N THR A 292 -2.98 -4.15 2.95
CA THR A 292 -4.02 -4.91 3.66
C THR A 292 -4.53 -4.22 4.92
N GLY A 293 -3.79 -3.24 5.46
CA GLY A 293 -4.08 -2.66 6.78
C GLY A 293 -4.15 -3.70 7.91
N LEU A 294 -3.76 -4.97 7.63
CA LEU A 294 -3.64 -5.98 8.65
C LEU A 294 -2.20 -6.07 9.12
N PRO A 295 -1.98 -6.19 10.45
CA PRO A 295 -0.64 -6.33 10.99
C PRO A 295 -0.01 -7.65 10.52
N SER A 296 1.18 -7.56 9.95
CA SER A 296 2.04 -8.70 9.64
C SER A 296 3.31 -8.60 10.48
N LEU A 297 3.85 -9.75 10.88
CA LEU A 297 5.08 -9.80 11.68
C LEU A 297 6.29 -9.92 10.77
N HIS A 298 7.10 -8.86 10.71
CA HIS A 298 8.34 -8.84 9.95
C HIS A 298 9.55 -8.99 10.88
N VAL A 299 10.54 -9.79 10.44
CA VAL A 299 11.82 -9.87 11.14
C VAL A 299 12.63 -8.62 10.80
N GLN A 300 13.00 -7.87 11.83
CA GLN A 300 13.78 -6.65 11.71
C GLN A 300 14.96 -6.65 12.69
N ARG A 301 15.96 -5.83 12.42
CA ARG A 301 17.03 -5.55 13.39
C ARG A 301 16.47 -4.68 14.50
N VAL A 302 16.85 -5.01 15.74
CA VAL A 302 16.46 -4.21 16.92
C VAL A 302 17.29 -2.93 16.99
N SER A 303 16.77 -1.89 17.61
CA SER A 303 17.48 -0.64 17.91
C SER A 303 18.62 -0.83 18.91
N GLN A 304 19.48 0.20 19.06
CA GLN A 304 20.53 0.21 20.08
C GLN A 304 19.93 0.18 21.50
N ALA A 305 18.83 0.89 21.74
CA ALA A 305 18.11 0.88 23.01
C ALA A 305 17.61 -0.53 23.38
N SER A 306 16.94 -1.21 22.44
CA SER A 306 16.48 -2.60 22.63
C SER A 306 17.64 -3.56 22.88
N ALA A 307 18.72 -3.48 22.07
CA ALA A 307 19.91 -4.30 22.30
C ALA A 307 20.57 -4.05 23.66
N THR A 308 20.54 -2.81 24.17
CA THR A 308 21.04 -2.44 25.49
C THR A 308 20.15 -2.99 26.61
N GLN A 309 18.82 -2.93 26.45
CA GLN A 309 17.89 -3.54 27.40
C GLN A 309 18.06 -5.06 27.48
N ARG A 310 18.24 -5.74 26.34
CA ARG A 310 18.55 -7.18 26.29
C ARG A 310 19.83 -7.51 27.04
N ALA A 311 20.88 -6.73 26.79
CA ALA A 311 22.16 -6.87 27.51
C ALA A 311 21.97 -6.68 29.01
N GLY A 312 21.17 -5.70 29.45
CA GLY A 312 20.87 -5.43 30.85
C GLY A 312 20.24 -6.60 31.61
N ARG A 313 19.72 -7.61 30.93
CA ARG A 313 19.20 -8.83 31.54
C ARG A 313 20.28 -9.66 32.22
N ALA A 314 21.51 -9.63 31.70
CA ALA A 314 22.64 -10.37 32.29
C ALA A 314 23.13 -9.76 33.63
N GLY A 315 23.07 -8.43 33.78
CA GLY A 315 23.62 -7.69 34.91
C GLY A 315 22.65 -7.41 36.07
N ARG A 316 21.53 -8.13 36.22
CA ARG A 316 20.53 -7.84 37.25
C ARG A 316 20.86 -8.38 38.65
N THR A 317 21.43 -9.57 38.72
CA THR A 317 21.66 -10.29 39.99
C THR A 317 23.15 -10.53 40.30
N ALA A 318 24.00 -10.46 39.27
CA ALA A 318 25.45 -10.67 39.36
C ALA A 318 26.12 -10.04 38.15
N PRO A 319 27.48 -9.91 38.13
CA PRO A 319 28.19 -9.56 36.88
C PRO A 319 27.80 -10.47 35.73
N GLY A 320 27.58 -9.90 34.56
CA GLY A 320 27.00 -10.59 33.43
C GLY A 320 27.88 -10.61 32.18
N HIS A 321 27.60 -11.57 31.27
CA HIS A 321 28.28 -11.70 30.01
C HIS A 321 27.27 -11.74 28.87
N VAL A 322 27.51 -10.96 27.81
CA VAL A 322 26.63 -10.84 26.66
C VAL A 322 27.40 -11.16 25.39
N ILE A 323 26.86 -12.05 24.57
CA ILE A 323 27.35 -12.31 23.22
C ILE A 323 26.31 -11.78 22.23
N ARG A 324 26.69 -10.75 21.45
CA ARG A 324 25.92 -10.23 20.34
C ARG A 324 26.31 -10.98 19.07
N LEU A 325 25.35 -11.64 18.40
CA LEU A 325 25.57 -12.40 17.16
C LEU A 325 25.67 -11.47 15.92
N TYR A 326 26.25 -10.31 16.11
CA TYR A 326 26.48 -9.30 15.08
C TYR A 326 27.68 -8.42 15.47
N THR A 327 28.24 -7.71 14.49
CA THR A 327 29.45 -6.92 14.69
C THR A 327 29.18 -5.64 15.48
N ALA A 328 30.22 -5.07 16.10
CA ALA A 328 30.15 -3.77 16.76
C ALA A 328 29.76 -2.66 15.75
N GLU A 329 30.23 -2.75 14.51
CA GLU A 329 29.87 -1.82 13.45
C GLU A 329 28.38 -1.89 13.09
N ASP A 330 27.79 -3.11 12.99
CA ASP A 330 26.36 -3.28 12.80
C ASP A 330 25.57 -2.67 13.96
N PHE A 331 26.03 -2.82 15.19
CA PHE A 331 25.38 -2.18 16.37
C PHE A 331 25.35 -0.65 16.24
N HIS A 332 26.46 -0.03 15.90
CA HIS A 332 26.56 1.44 15.80
C HIS A 332 25.76 2.02 14.64
N ARG A 333 25.50 1.24 13.59
CA ARG A 333 24.67 1.64 12.45
C ARG A 333 23.16 1.51 12.71
N ARG A 334 22.76 0.88 13.81
CA ARG A 334 21.35 0.73 14.16
C ARG A 334 20.77 2.06 14.64
N PRO A 335 19.45 2.31 14.45
CA PRO A 335 18.80 3.47 15.03
C PRO A 335 18.98 3.47 16.56
N ALA A 336 19.07 4.66 17.15
CA ALA A 336 19.24 4.80 18.60
C ALA A 336 18.07 4.18 19.38
N ALA A 337 16.83 4.44 18.94
CA ALA A 337 15.59 3.90 19.49
C ALA A 337 14.64 3.50 18.36
N ASP A 338 13.64 2.69 18.69
CA ASP A 338 12.56 2.39 17.75
C ASP A 338 11.61 3.61 17.65
N PRO A 339 11.12 3.98 16.45
CA PRO A 339 10.14 5.05 16.34
C PRO A 339 8.82 4.68 17.06
N PRO A 340 8.10 5.66 17.63
CA PRO A 340 6.81 5.42 18.25
C PRO A 340 5.84 4.66 17.32
N GLU A 341 5.01 3.78 17.88
CA GLU A 341 4.05 3.01 17.07
C GLU A 341 3.05 3.91 16.34
N ILE A 342 2.70 5.06 16.89
CA ILE A 342 1.77 6.01 16.31
C ILE A 342 2.24 6.52 14.93
N GLU A 343 3.53 6.54 14.67
CA GLU A 343 4.10 6.97 13.39
C GLU A 343 4.07 5.90 12.30
N ARG A 344 3.92 4.62 12.68
CA ARG A 344 4.14 3.48 11.77
C ARG A 344 3.01 2.46 11.73
N ARG A 345 2.00 2.59 12.61
CA ARG A 345 0.87 1.67 12.71
C ARG A 345 -0.36 2.20 11.98
N GLU A 346 -1.23 1.28 11.61
CA GLU A 346 -2.56 1.58 11.08
C GLU A 346 -3.45 2.14 12.21
N LEU A 347 -4.15 3.25 11.95
CA LEU A 347 -4.79 4.05 12.99
C LEU A 347 -6.32 3.87 13.07
N SER A 348 -6.94 3.00 12.24
CA SER A 348 -8.40 2.88 12.19
C SER A 348 -9.02 2.45 13.52
N GLN A 349 -8.32 1.62 14.32
CA GLN A 349 -8.78 1.25 15.66
C GLN A 349 -8.80 2.45 16.59
N VAL A 350 -7.77 3.28 16.58
CA VAL A 350 -7.68 4.50 17.40
C VAL A 350 -8.77 5.49 17.00
N VAL A 351 -8.91 5.76 15.72
CA VAL A 351 -9.93 6.68 15.19
C VAL A 351 -11.34 6.18 15.53
N LEU A 352 -11.58 4.87 15.41
CA LEU A 352 -12.87 4.26 15.79
C LEU A 352 -13.19 4.48 17.26
N GLN A 353 -12.21 4.25 18.13
CA GLN A 353 -12.37 4.44 19.58
C GLN A 353 -12.65 5.90 19.93
N LEU A 354 -11.92 6.84 19.33
CA LEU A 354 -12.13 8.28 19.55
C LEU A 354 -13.51 8.72 19.04
N ARG A 355 -13.93 8.27 17.85
CA ARG A 355 -15.29 8.52 17.34
C ARG A 355 -16.37 7.99 18.29
N ALA A 356 -16.19 6.77 18.81
CA ALA A 356 -17.13 6.16 19.74
C ALA A 356 -17.19 6.88 21.11
N MET A 357 -16.09 7.51 21.55
CA MET A 357 -16.03 8.35 22.74
C MET A 357 -16.51 9.79 22.49
N GLY A 358 -16.82 10.18 21.25
CA GLY A 358 -17.15 11.55 20.88
C GLY A 358 -15.96 12.53 20.99
N VAL A 359 -14.74 12.02 20.86
CA VAL A 359 -13.51 12.82 20.94
C VAL A 359 -13.13 13.26 19.53
N THR A 360 -13.25 14.54 19.24
CA THR A 360 -12.91 15.15 17.95
C THR A 360 -11.50 15.69 17.91
N GLU A 361 -10.99 16.17 19.05
CA GLU A 361 -9.66 16.72 19.20
C GLU A 361 -8.95 16.08 20.37
N LEU A 362 -7.70 15.73 20.17
CA LEU A 362 -6.84 15.11 21.18
C LEU A 362 -5.43 15.67 21.04
N GLU A 363 -4.86 16.13 22.14
CA GLU A 363 -3.46 16.54 22.21
C GLU A 363 -2.58 15.30 22.35
N TRP A 364 -1.62 15.14 21.48
CA TRP A 364 -0.72 14.00 21.43
C TRP A 364 0.68 14.38 21.90
N LEU A 365 1.39 13.45 22.52
CA LEU A 365 2.83 13.63 22.79
C LEU A 365 3.60 13.72 21.46
N ASP A 366 3.37 12.78 20.55
CA ASP A 366 3.77 12.85 19.16
C ASP A 366 2.51 12.69 18.28
N ALA A 367 2.30 13.63 17.38
CA ALA A 367 1.11 13.64 16.54
C ALA A 367 1.16 12.50 15.49
N PRO A 368 0.04 11.82 15.24
CA PRO A 368 -0.02 10.83 14.17
C PRO A 368 0.20 11.47 12.81
N PRO A 369 0.83 10.77 11.83
CA PRO A 369 0.95 11.26 10.47
C PRO A 369 -0.43 11.53 9.85
N GLN A 370 -0.64 12.74 9.30
CA GLN A 370 -1.93 13.15 8.74
C GLN A 370 -2.45 12.18 7.68
N ALA A 371 -1.56 11.71 6.79
CA ALA A 371 -1.94 10.75 5.74
C ALA A 371 -2.47 9.41 6.30
N ALA A 372 -1.87 8.92 7.41
CA ALA A 372 -2.34 7.71 8.07
C ALA A 372 -3.69 7.93 8.78
N TRP A 373 -3.87 9.12 9.34
CA TRP A 373 -5.13 9.52 9.96
C TRP A 373 -6.27 9.60 8.95
N ASP A 374 -6.04 10.27 7.81
CA ASP A 374 -7.03 10.42 6.73
C ASP A 374 -7.39 9.07 6.10
N ALA A 375 -6.40 8.19 5.92
CA ALA A 375 -6.61 6.83 5.45
C ALA A 375 -7.49 6.01 6.42
N ALA A 376 -7.25 6.15 7.74
CA ALA A 376 -8.05 5.50 8.78
C ALA A 376 -9.49 6.02 8.78
N GLN A 377 -9.70 7.32 8.64
CA GLN A 377 -11.03 7.93 8.53
C GLN A 377 -11.78 7.40 7.30
N THR A 378 -11.14 7.43 6.14
CA THR A 378 -11.70 6.94 4.87
C THR A 378 -12.09 5.46 4.98
N LEU A 379 -11.26 4.65 5.61
CA LEU A 379 -11.57 3.23 5.84
C LEU A 379 -12.83 3.08 6.72
N LEU A 380 -12.90 3.79 7.84
CA LEU A 380 -14.04 3.70 8.75
C LEU A 380 -15.35 4.16 8.09
N ASP A 381 -15.29 5.19 7.26
CA ASP A 381 -16.45 5.65 6.50
C ASP A 381 -16.91 4.59 5.48
N ARG A 382 -15.97 3.95 4.78
CA ARG A 382 -16.27 2.82 3.89
C ARG A 382 -16.87 1.62 4.61
N LEU A 383 -16.43 1.35 5.84
CA LEU A 383 -16.95 0.27 6.67
C LEU A 383 -18.34 0.60 7.26
N GLY A 384 -18.79 1.85 7.19
CA GLY A 384 -19.96 2.31 7.94
C GLY A 384 -19.77 2.05 9.43
N ALA A 385 -18.66 2.55 9.97
CA ALA A 385 -18.25 2.26 11.34
C ALA A 385 -19.26 2.77 12.37
N THR A 386 -19.55 1.92 13.36
CA THR A 386 -20.52 2.21 14.45
C THR A 386 -19.84 2.08 15.82
N PRO A 387 -20.41 2.72 16.86
CA PRO A 387 -19.87 2.59 18.22
C PRO A 387 -19.81 1.14 18.73
N GLU A 388 -20.74 0.27 18.31
CA GLU A 388 -20.75 -1.14 18.69
C GLU A 388 -19.49 -1.86 18.21
N MET A 389 -18.92 -1.46 17.04
CA MET A 389 -17.65 -2.01 16.56
C MET A 389 -16.49 -1.69 17.52
N ALA A 390 -16.48 -0.52 18.13
CA ALA A 390 -15.44 -0.12 19.09
C ALA A 390 -15.48 -0.94 20.39
N ALA A 391 -16.67 -1.40 20.78
CA ALA A 391 -16.85 -2.23 21.98
C ALA A 391 -16.33 -3.67 21.81
N LEU A 392 -16.19 -4.14 20.55
CA LEU A 392 -15.67 -5.48 20.29
C LEU A 392 -14.15 -5.57 20.45
N PRO A 393 -13.64 -6.73 20.92
CA PRO A 393 -12.19 -6.97 21.00
C PRO A 393 -11.56 -7.32 19.66
N LEU A 394 -11.93 -6.61 18.61
CA LEU A 394 -11.57 -6.90 17.23
C LEU A 394 -11.14 -5.62 16.50
N PRO A 395 -10.23 -5.72 15.54
CA PRO A 395 -10.00 -4.64 14.58
C PRO A 395 -11.29 -4.24 13.86
N PRO A 396 -11.42 -2.99 13.35
CA PRO A 396 -12.65 -2.48 12.78
C PRO A 396 -13.26 -3.36 11.67
N ARG A 397 -12.43 -3.90 10.77
CA ARG A 397 -12.88 -4.82 9.71
C ARG A 397 -13.53 -6.08 10.25
N LEU A 398 -12.91 -6.71 11.24
CA LEU A 398 -13.46 -7.92 11.85
C LEU A 398 -14.68 -7.61 12.73
N GLY A 399 -14.71 -6.45 13.36
CA GLY A 399 -15.90 -5.94 14.03
C GLY A 399 -17.07 -5.78 13.07
N ARG A 400 -16.83 -5.17 11.90
CA ARG A 400 -17.84 -5.06 10.84
C ARG A 400 -18.31 -6.42 10.34
N LEU A 401 -17.38 -7.35 10.10
CA LEU A 401 -17.72 -8.72 9.67
C LEU A 401 -18.70 -9.40 10.61
N VAL A 402 -18.41 -9.38 11.91
CA VAL A 402 -19.23 -10.09 12.90
C VAL A 402 -20.60 -9.43 13.07
N LEU A 403 -20.68 -8.10 13.12
CA LEU A 403 -21.95 -7.38 13.25
C LEU A 403 -22.83 -7.54 12.01
N GLU A 404 -22.24 -7.50 10.82
CA GLU A 404 -22.99 -7.71 9.58
C GLU A 404 -23.47 -9.15 9.44
N ALA A 405 -22.65 -10.13 9.80
CA ALA A 405 -23.04 -11.54 9.81
C ALA A 405 -24.18 -11.80 10.80
N ALA A 406 -24.15 -11.17 11.99
CA ALA A 406 -25.24 -11.26 12.96
C ALA A 406 -26.53 -10.66 12.40
N ARG A 407 -26.45 -9.50 11.74
CA ARG A 407 -27.59 -8.85 11.08
C ARG A 407 -28.20 -9.70 9.97
N ARG A 408 -27.38 -10.48 9.26
CA ARG A 408 -27.79 -11.40 8.18
C ARG A 408 -28.20 -12.78 8.67
N GLY A 409 -28.20 -13.04 9.98
CA GLY A 409 -28.61 -14.32 10.56
C GLY A 409 -27.58 -15.43 10.48
N VAL A 410 -26.30 -15.11 10.26
CA VAL A 410 -25.15 -16.03 10.24
C VAL A 410 -24.06 -15.60 11.23
N GLY A 411 -24.46 -15.14 12.40
CA GLY A 411 -23.56 -14.55 13.37
C GLY A 411 -22.53 -15.51 13.97
N GLU A 412 -22.88 -16.79 14.16
CA GLU A 412 -21.92 -17.80 14.60
C GLU A 412 -20.83 -18.06 13.55
N LYS A 413 -21.22 -18.16 12.27
CA LYS A 413 -20.26 -18.25 11.14
C LYS A 413 -19.40 -17.00 11.04
N GLY A 414 -19.98 -15.81 11.26
CA GLY A 414 -19.24 -14.55 11.33
C GLY A 414 -18.21 -14.53 12.46
N CYS A 415 -18.57 -15.00 13.66
CA CYS A 415 -17.65 -15.15 14.78
C CYS A 415 -16.53 -16.17 14.46
N ALA A 416 -16.85 -17.27 13.79
CA ALA A 416 -15.87 -18.27 13.36
C ALA A 416 -14.87 -17.68 12.35
N ALA A 417 -15.35 -17.00 11.31
CA ALA A 417 -14.51 -16.32 10.33
C ALA A 417 -13.59 -15.26 11.01
N ALA A 418 -14.15 -14.42 11.88
CA ALA A 418 -13.37 -13.41 12.60
C ALA A 418 -12.34 -14.04 13.55
N ALA A 419 -12.65 -15.16 14.21
CA ALA A 419 -11.72 -15.88 15.07
C ALA A 419 -10.54 -16.44 14.29
N VAL A 420 -10.81 -17.10 13.16
CA VAL A 420 -9.81 -17.67 12.25
C VAL A 420 -8.88 -16.57 11.71
N LEU A 421 -9.45 -15.44 11.28
CA LEU A 421 -8.70 -14.30 10.76
C LEU A 421 -7.86 -13.61 11.86
N SER A 422 -8.45 -13.39 13.05
CA SER A 422 -7.76 -12.76 14.19
C SER A 422 -6.61 -13.59 14.73
N ALA A 423 -6.71 -14.93 14.68
CA ALA A 423 -5.68 -15.84 15.13
C ALA A 423 -4.59 -16.09 14.08
N GLY A 424 -4.82 -15.66 12.83
CA GLY A 424 -3.88 -15.86 11.73
C GLY A 424 -3.75 -17.34 11.32
N GLU A 425 -4.85 -18.11 11.39
CA GLU A 425 -4.87 -19.50 10.93
C GLU A 425 -4.45 -19.58 9.45
N ARG A 426 -3.73 -20.63 9.09
CA ARG A 426 -3.16 -20.80 7.76
C ARG A 426 -3.40 -22.23 7.25
N GLY A 427 -3.29 -22.42 5.94
CA GLY A 427 -3.32 -23.75 5.32
C GLY A 427 -4.39 -23.95 4.26
N SER A 428 -5.16 -22.89 3.94
CA SER A 428 -6.03 -22.80 2.78
C SER A 428 -6.05 -21.37 2.26
N SER A 429 -6.27 -21.21 0.96
CA SER A 429 -6.55 -19.92 0.32
C SER A 429 -8.06 -19.61 0.26
N ASP A 430 -8.90 -20.52 0.71
CA ASP A 430 -10.36 -20.38 0.78
C ASP A 430 -10.81 -20.27 2.23
N LEU A 431 -11.68 -19.28 2.52
CA LEU A 431 -12.13 -18.98 3.88
C LEU A 431 -12.95 -20.12 4.49
N PHE A 432 -13.86 -20.73 3.75
CA PHE A 432 -14.68 -21.83 4.26
C PHE A 432 -13.85 -23.04 4.59
N ALA A 433 -12.96 -23.42 3.66
CA ALA A 433 -12.04 -24.53 3.90
C ALA A 433 -11.12 -24.29 5.10
N LEU A 434 -10.81 -23.01 5.43
CA LEU A 434 -10.04 -22.68 6.63
C LEU A 434 -10.89 -22.74 7.90
N MET A 435 -12.18 -22.38 7.83
CA MET A 435 -13.13 -22.45 8.95
C MET A 435 -13.48 -23.90 9.33
N ASP A 436 -13.52 -24.81 8.36
CA ASP A 436 -13.87 -26.23 8.57
C ASP A 436 -12.74 -27.08 9.17
N ARG A 437 -11.54 -26.52 9.30
CA ARG A 437 -10.39 -27.24 9.86
C ARG A 437 -10.43 -27.29 11.40
N GLU A 438 -9.64 -28.20 11.96
CA GLU A 438 -9.40 -28.19 13.40
C GLU A 438 -8.62 -26.92 13.80
N TRP A 439 -9.21 -26.10 14.66
CA TRP A 439 -8.62 -24.83 15.09
C TRP A 439 -7.66 -25.02 16.27
N GLN A 440 -6.67 -24.13 16.30
CA GLN A 440 -5.79 -24.02 17.45
C GLN A 440 -6.57 -23.60 18.71
N PRO A 441 -6.09 -23.94 19.91
CA PRO A 441 -6.76 -23.59 21.17
C PRO A 441 -7.05 -22.10 21.34
N GLN A 442 -6.18 -21.25 20.80
CA GLN A 442 -6.34 -19.80 20.83
C GLN A 442 -7.54 -19.36 19.95
N THR A 443 -7.68 -19.91 18.75
CA THR A 443 -8.80 -19.62 17.85
C THR A 443 -10.13 -20.03 18.47
N LYS A 444 -10.19 -21.22 19.08
CA LYS A 444 -11.38 -21.70 19.81
C LYS A 444 -11.81 -20.74 20.93
N ARG A 445 -10.84 -20.22 21.72
CA ARG A 445 -11.11 -19.23 22.76
C ARG A 445 -11.65 -17.91 22.22
N VAL A 446 -11.06 -17.38 21.13
CA VAL A 446 -11.53 -16.15 20.48
C VAL A 446 -12.96 -16.34 20.01
N TYR A 447 -13.25 -17.44 19.32
CA TYR A 447 -14.59 -17.78 18.84
C TYR A 447 -15.65 -17.79 19.96
N GLU A 448 -15.37 -18.54 21.06
CA GLU A 448 -16.31 -18.63 22.18
C GLU A 448 -16.62 -17.28 22.82
N GLN A 449 -15.62 -16.40 22.86
CA GLN A 449 -15.80 -15.07 23.44
C GLN A 449 -16.56 -14.13 22.53
N LEU A 450 -16.29 -14.16 21.23
CA LEU A 450 -17.06 -13.39 20.25
C LEU A 450 -18.52 -13.82 20.29
N ARG A 451 -18.79 -15.13 20.32
CA ARG A 451 -20.14 -15.70 20.44
C ARG A 451 -20.87 -15.26 21.71
N LYS A 452 -20.16 -15.18 22.84
CA LYS A 452 -20.72 -14.65 24.11
C LYS A 452 -20.98 -13.14 24.04
N ALA A 453 -20.08 -12.37 23.41
CA ALA A 453 -20.21 -10.91 23.30
C ALA A 453 -21.38 -10.50 22.41
N ILE A 454 -21.53 -11.17 21.26
CA ILE A 454 -22.57 -10.85 20.27
C ILE A 454 -23.93 -11.46 20.62
N ARG A 455 -23.95 -12.54 21.42
CA ARG A 455 -25.18 -13.27 21.84
C ARG A 455 -26.07 -13.64 20.64
N THR A 456 -25.47 -14.04 19.51
CA THR A 456 -26.18 -14.41 18.29
C THR A 456 -26.12 -15.90 18.05
N ARG A 457 -27.08 -16.38 17.25
CA ARG A 457 -27.12 -17.75 16.71
C ARG A 457 -27.35 -17.67 15.21
N ASP A 458 -26.94 -18.70 14.51
CA ASP A 458 -27.29 -18.82 13.10
C ASP A 458 -28.76 -19.20 12.95
N HIS A 459 -29.43 -18.54 12.00
CA HIS A 459 -30.80 -18.88 11.65
C HIS A 459 -30.79 -20.06 10.68
N ALA A 460 -31.67 -21.03 10.91
CA ALA A 460 -31.81 -22.18 10.04
C ALA A 460 -32.19 -21.76 8.61
N GLY A 461 -31.54 -22.35 7.61
CA GLY A 461 -31.87 -22.13 6.21
C GLY A 461 -31.26 -20.87 5.59
N VAL A 462 -30.46 -20.09 6.32
CA VAL A 462 -29.72 -18.96 5.72
C VAL A 462 -28.52 -19.49 4.94
N PRO A 463 -28.38 -19.12 3.66
CA PRO A 463 -27.30 -19.62 2.80
C PRO A 463 -25.93 -19.02 3.18
N ASP A 464 -24.86 -19.69 2.76
CA ASP A 464 -23.48 -19.24 2.98
C ASP A 464 -23.14 -17.90 2.33
N GLU A 465 -23.89 -17.50 1.31
CA GLU A 465 -23.84 -16.20 0.66
C GLU A 465 -23.96 -15.05 1.66
N ALA A 466 -24.76 -15.20 2.72
CA ALA A 466 -24.90 -14.19 3.77
C ALA A 466 -23.57 -13.92 4.50
N LEU A 467 -22.74 -14.94 4.69
CA LEU A 467 -21.38 -14.77 5.22
C LEU A 467 -20.48 -14.08 4.20
N LEU A 468 -20.53 -14.47 2.93
CA LEU A 468 -19.71 -13.86 1.88
C LEU A 468 -20.03 -12.38 1.68
N GLN A 469 -21.30 -12.00 1.73
CA GLN A 469 -21.74 -10.60 1.74
C GLN A 469 -21.25 -9.84 2.98
N SER A 470 -21.16 -10.53 4.14
CA SER A 470 -20.59 -9.94 5.36
C SER A 470 -19.08 -9.74 5.24
N VAL A 471 -18.38 -10.65 4.55
CA VAL A 471 -16.96 -10.48 4.20
C VAL A 471 -16.77 -9.30 3.26
N LEU A 472 -17.61 -9.14 2.22
CA LEU A 472 -17.57 -7.99 1.33
C LEU A 472 -17.78 -6.67 2.10
N ALA A 473 -18.73 -6.63 3.04
CA ALA A 473 -18.98 -5.46 3.88
C ALA A 473 -17.78 -5.10 4.79
N ALA A 474 -16.98 -6.09 5.19
CA ALA A 474 -15.79 -5.93 6.02
C ALA A 474 -14.53 -5.53 5.22
N PHE A 475 -14.48 -5.90 3.95
CA PHE A 475 -13.33 -5.69 3.08
C PHE A 475 -13.72 -5.05 1.73
N PRO A 476 -14.47 -3.94 1.73
CA PRO A 476 -15.02 -3.36 0.49
C PRO A 476 -13.95 -2.79 -0.44
N ASP A 477 -12.78 -2.46 0.07
CA ASP A 477 -11.62 -1.95 -0.68
C ASP A 477 -10.70 -3.06 -1.21
N ARG A 478 -11.08 -4.34 -1.00
CA ARG A 478 -10.26 -5.51 -1.36
C ARG A 478 -10.96 -6.44 -2.34
N VAL A 479 -11.93 -5.90 -3.04
CA VAL A 479 -12.54 -6.58 -4.17
C VAL A 479 -11.48 -6.76 -5.25
N ALA A 480 -11.47 -7.94 -5.85
CA ALA A 480 -10.57 -8.26 -6.95
C ALA A 480 -11.30 -8.98 -8.07
N ARG A 481 -10.86 -8.79 -9.29
CA ARG A 481 -11.34 -9.49 -10.48
C ARG A 481 -10.26 -10.41 -11.03
N HIS A 482 -10.61 -11.66 -11.28
CA HIS A 482 -9.70 -12.63 -11.87
C HIS A 482 -9.36 -12.25 -13.31
N ARG A 483 -8.10 -12.41 -13.65
CA ARG A 483 -7.55 -12.36 -15.02
C ARG A 483 -6.98 -13.72 -15.40
N ARG A 484 -6.44 -13.82 -16.58
CA ARG A 484 -5.77 -15.04 -17.05
C ARG A 484 -4.55 -15.37 -16.18
N ASP A 485 -4.16 -16.64 -16.11
CA ASP A 485 -2.91 -17.13 -15.49
C ASP A 485 -2.78 -16.95 -13.98
N GLY A 486 -3.92 -16.89 -13.25
CA GLY A 486 -3.92 -16.78 -11.80
C GLY A 486 -3.52 -15.39 -11.30
N GLU A 487 -3.64 -14.37 -12.15
CA GLU A 487 -3.54 -12.97 -11.78
C GLU A 487 -4.93 -12.42 -11.41
N VAL A 488 -4.98 -11.57 -10.39
CA VAL A 488 -6.18 -10.82 -9.99
C VAL A 488 -5.88 -9.33 -9.98
N LEU A 489 -6.81 -8.53 -10.51
CA LEU A 489 -6.76 -7.07 -10.47
C LEU A 489 -7.51 -6.59 -9.23
N LEU A 490 -6.87 -5.79 -8.39
CA LEU A 490 -7.45 -5.26 -7.15
C LEU A 490 -8.26 -3.98 -7.40
N SER A 491 -9.34 -3.76 -6.65
CA SER A 491 -10.18 -2.55 -6.77
C SER A 491 -9.45 -1.26 -6.43
N ALA A 492 -8.47 -1.31 -5.54
CA ALA A 492 -7.60 -0.18 -5.21
C ALA A 492 -6.53 0.11 -6.28
N GLY A 493 -6.48 -0.68 -7.34
CA GLY A 493 -5.45 -0.64 -8.38
C GLY A 493 -4.31 -1.62 -8.13
N GLY A 494 -3.61 -1.98 -9.20
CA GLY A 494 -2.54 -2.98 -9.15
C GLY A 494 -3.03 -4.42 -9.24
N SER A 495 -2.08 -5.34 -9.44
CA SER A 495 -2.33 -6.78 -9.61
C SER A 495 -1.73 -7.57 -8.45
N ALA A 496 -2.33 -8.73 -8.17
CA ALA A 496 -1.82 -9.72 -7.25
C ALA A 496 -1.92 -11.12 -7.86
N ARG A 497 -1.25 -12.10 -7.28
CA ARG A 497 -1.29 -13.50 -7.71
C ARG A 497 -2.20 -14.31 -6.81
N LEU A 498 -3.12 -15.09 -7.40
CA LEU A 498 -3.92 -16.10 -6.73
C LEU A 498 -3.90 -17.38 -7.58
N PRO A 499 -2.96 -18.31 -7.35
CA PRO A 499 -2.89 -19.56 -8.09
C PRO A 499 -4.19 -20.35 -7.94
N ASN A 500 -4.63 -21.00 -9.03
CA ASN A 500 -5.83 -21.84 -9.07
C ASN A 500 -7.14 -21.11 -8.71
N CYS A 501 -7.22 -19.80 -8.94
CA CYS A 501 -8.47 -19.05 -8.78
C CYS A 501 -9.53 -19.59 -9.76
N ARG A 502 -10.73 -19.85 -9.22
CA ARG A 502 -11.90 -20.34 -10.00
C ARG A 502 -13.04 -19.33 -10.06
N TYR A 503 -12.88 -18.17 -9.42
CA TYR A 503 -13.91 -17.16 -9.25
C TYR A 503 -13.59 -15.94 -10.10
N ASP A 504 -14.58 -15.38 -10.79
CA ASP A 504 -14.41 -14.14 -11.56
C ASP A 504 -14.19 -12.94 -10.66
N PHE A 505 -14.98 -12.86 -9.59
CA PHE A 505 -14.87 -11.82 -8.56
C PHE A 505 -14.65 -12.45 -7.19
N LEU A 506 -13.83 -11.80 -6.37
CA LEU A 506 -13.49 -12.25 -5.03
C LEU A 506 -13.12 -11.07 -4.13
N VAL A 507 -13.12 -11.30 -2.83
CA VAL A 507 -12.48 -10.44 -1.84
C VAL A 507 -11.12 -11.04 -1.47
N ALA A 508 -10.04 -10.29 -1.70
CA ALA A 508 -8.69 -10.67 -1.28
C ALA A 508 -8.50 -10.29 0.19
N ILE A 509 -8.82 -11.22 1.10
CA ILE A 509 -8.83 -10.98 2.55
C ILE A 509 -7.43 -10.80 3.11
N ASP A 510 -6.49 -11.68 2.74
CA ASP A 510 -5.09 -11.63 3.17
C ASP A 510 -4.17 -11.64 1.95
N VAL A 511 -3.29 -10.66 1.86
CA VAL A 511 -2.34 -10.49 0.75
C VAL A 511 -0.93 -10.32 1.31
N GLU A 512 -0.01 -11.16 0.89
CA GLU A 512 1.40 -11.07 1.22
C GLU A 512 2.15 -10.22 0.20
N ASP A 513 2.76 -9.14 0.66
CA ASP A 513 3.68 -8.36 -0.16
C ASP A 513 5.00 -9.11 -0.37
N ARG A 514 5.39 -9.29 -1.63
CA ARG A 514 6.61 -10.00 -2.05
C ARG A 514 7.53 -9.08 -2.83
N ARG A 515 7.88 -7.93 -2.23
CA ARG A 515 8.69 -6.87 -2.88
C ARG A 515 9.93 -7.40 -3.63
N ASP A 516 10.52 -8.49 -3.15
CA ASP A 516 11.70 -9.11 -3.75
C ASP A 516 11.40 -10.22 -4.78
N ARG A 517 10.13 -10.59 -5.01
CA ARG A 517 9.75 -11.78 -5.79
C ARG A 517 8.59 -11.56 -6.78
N GLY A 518 8.28 -10.33 -7.16
CA GLY A 518 7.22 -10.02 -8.14
C GLY A 518 5.88 -9.60 -7.50
N LEU A 519 4.74 -9.96 -8.12
CA LEU A 519 3.42 -9.55 -7.66
C LEU A 519 3.09 -10.06 -6.25
N PRO A 520 2.36 -9.28 -5.43
CA PRO A 520 1.81 -9.72 -4.15
C PRO A 520 1.02 -11.03 -4.29
N LEU A 521 1.04 -11.87 -3.26
CA LEU A 521 0.33 -13.14 -3.25
C LEU A 521 -0.93 -13.05 -2.39
N VAL A 522 -2.09 -13.30 -2.96
CA VAL A 522 -3.33 -13.49 -2.21
C VAL A 522 -3.25 -14.83 -1.47
N ARG A 523 -3.23 -14.79 -0.16
CA ARG A 523 -3.14 -15.97 0.71
C ARG A 523 -4.49 -16.50 1.13
N LEU A 524 -5.48 -15.60 1.23
CA LEU A 524 -6.84 -15.94 1.61
C LEU A 524 -7.83 -15.08 0.83
N ALA A 525 -8.82 -15.72 0.25
CA ALA A 525 -9.87 -15.08 -0.51
C ALA A 525 -11.25 -15.67 -0.18
N ALA A 526 -12.28 -14.90 -0.50
CA ALA A 526 -13.66 -15.34 -0.49
C ALA A 526 -14.32 -14.96 -1.82
N PRO A 527 -15.09 -15.85 -2.48
CA PRO A 527 -15.81 -15.53 -3.71
C PRO A 527 -16.92 -14.51 -3.44
N ILE A 528 -17.25 -13.70 -4.46
CA ILE A 528 -18.39 -12.80 -4.42
C ILE A 528 -19.06 -12.77 -5.79
N GLU A 529 -20.33 -12.42 -5.80
CA GLU A 529 -21.09 -12.23 -7.02
C GLU A 529 -21.03 -10.75 -7.45
N PRO A 530 -20.87 -10.46 -8.76
CA PRO A 530 -20.75 -9.10 -9.28
C PRO A 530 -21.98 -8.23 -8.95
N GLU A 531 -23.16 -8.83 -8.82
CA GLU A 531 -24.40 -8.15 -8.48
C GLU A 531 -24.34 -7.47 -7.11
N TRP A 532 -23.52 -7.99 -6.17
CA TRP A 532 -23.39 -7.39 -4.83
C TRP A 532 -22.55 -6.10 -4.84
N LEU A 533 -21.90 -5.81 -5.95
CA LEU A 533 -21.10 -4.60 -6.13
C LEU A 533 -21.93 -3.43 -6.66
N LEU A 534 -23.13 -3.68 -7.21
CA LEU A 534 -23.96 -2.70 -7.93
C LEU A 534 -24.33 -1.48 -7.08
N ASP A 535 -24.65 -1.68 -5.80
CA ASP A 535 -25.02 -0.59 -4.88
C ASP A 535 -23.92 0.46 -4.68
N ARG A 536 -22.68 0.12 -4.98
CA ARG A 536 -21.51 0.99 -4.83
C ARG A 536 -20.78 1.25 -6.14
N ALA A 537 -21.25 0.66 -7.21
CA ALA A 537 -20.70 0.88 -8.53
C ALA A 537 -21.13 2.25 -9.08
N THR A 538 -20.28 2.83 -9.90
CA THR A 538 -20.53 4.10 -10.58
C THR A 538 -20.33 3.96 -12.08
N ASP A 539 -21.12 4.71 -12.86
CA ASP A 539 -20.94 4.78 -14.30
C ASP A 539 -19.72 5.65 -14.64
N ARG A 540 -18.88 5.12 -15.50
CA ARG A 540 -17.75 5.85 -16.08
C ARG A 540 -17.86 5.83 -17.59
N ILE A 541 -17.94 7.00 -18.18
CA ILE A 541 -17.99 7.16 -19.63
C ILE A 541 -16.62 7.67 -20.11
N THR A 542 -16.02 6.95 -21.04
CA THR A 542 -14.74 7.31 -21.67
C THR A 542 -14.86 7.22 -23.19
N LEU A 543 -14.03 8.00 -23.89
CA LEU A 543 -13.90 7.91 -25.35
C LEU A 543 -12.61 7.16 -25.66
N GLU A 544 -12.71 6.11 -26.46
CA GLU A 544 -11.58 5.28 -26.83
C GLU A 544 -11.49 5.11 -28.34
N TRP A 545 -10.26 5.03 -28.85
CA TRP A 545 -10.02 4.73 -30.25
C TRP A 545 -10.13 3.24 -30.54
N ASN A 546 -11.13 2.86 -31.31
CA ASN A 546 -11.27 1.49 -31.82
C ASN A 546 -10.44 1.30 -33.08
N ARG A 547 -9.27 0.65 -32.91
CA ARG A 547 -8.33 0.42 -34.04
C ARG A 547 -8.91 -0.46 -35.14
N ALA A 548 -9.74 -1.44 -34.80
CA ALA A 548 -10.29 -2.38 -35.79
C ALA A 548 -11.39 -1.72 -36.64
N ALA A 549 -12.20 -0.88 -36.00
CA ALA A 549 -13.28 -0.15 -36.71
C ALA A 549 -12.85 1.25 -37.18
N GLU A 550 -11.62 1.69 -36.89
CA GLU A 550 -11.09 3.02 -37.19
C GLU A 550 -12.05 4.16 -36.84
N ARG A 551 -12.59 4.09 -35.60
CA ARG A 551 -13.54 5.09 -35.11
C ARG A 551 -13.37 5.34 -33.63
N VAL A 552 -13.92 6.42 -33.15
CA VAL A 552 -14.06 6.72 -31.73
C VAL A 552 -15.29 5.99 -31.20
N ASP A 553 -15.09 5.14 -30.21
CA ASP A 553 -16.17 4.51 -29.47
C ASP A 553 -16.34 5.21 -28.11
N GLU A 554 -17.59 5.37 -27.69
CA GLU A 554 -17.96 5.69 -26.33
C GLU A 554 -18.03 4.37 -25.55
N VAL A 555 -17.20 4.28 -24.50
CA VAL A 555 -17.17 3.14 -23.58
C VAL A 555 -17.87 3.55 -22.32
N THR A 556 -19.04 3.00 -22.07
CA THR A 556 -19.75 3.11 -20.80
C THR A 556 -19.41 1.89 -19.97
N ALA A 557 -18.74 2.10 -18.84
CA ALA A 557 -18.33 1.06 -17.94
C ALA A 557 -18.96 1.28 -16.57
N LEU A 558 -19.54 0.22 -16.01
CA LEU A 558 -19.94 0.14 -14.62
C LEU A 558 -18.71 -0.25 -13.81
N VAL A 559 -18.25 0.63 -12.93
CA VAL A 559 -16.98 0.45 -12.20
C VAL A 559 -17.20 0.44 -10.70
N TYR A 560 -16.51 -0.48 -10.03
CA TYR A 560 -16.35 -0.52 -8.58
C TYR A 560 -14.92 -0.09 -8.23
N ASP A 561 -14.76 1.09 -7.65
CA ASP A 561 -13.45 1.76 -7.53
C ASP A 561 -12.75 1.85 -8.91
N GLN A 562 -11.71 1.02 -9.14
CA GLN A 562 -11.00 0.94 -10.44
C GLN A 562 -11.35 -0.33 -11.25
N LEU A 563 -12.15 -1.24 -10.69
CA LEU A 563 -12.52 -2.48 -11.37
C LEU A 563 -13.72 -2.24 -12.29
N VAL A 564 -13.56 -2.60 -13.54
CA VAL A 564 -14.68 -2.65 -14.48
C VAL A 564 -15.47 -3.93 -14.20
N ILE A 565 -16.76 -3.77 -13.80
CA ILE A 565 -17.71 -4.88 -13.64
C ILE A 565 -18.20 -5.31 -15.00
N GLU A 566 -18.76 -4.35 -15.73
CA GLU A 566 -19.32 -4.53 -17.07
C GLU A 566 -18.97 -3.32 -17.92
N GLU A 567 -18.74 -3.53 -19.22
CA GLU A 567 -18.54 -2.43 -20.16
C GLU A 567 -19.35 -2.65 -21.43
N THR A 568 -19.87 -1.57 -21.95
CA THR A 568 -20.56 -1.51 -23.23
C THR A 568 -19.85 -0.51 -24.14
N ARG A 569 -19.60 -0.90 -25.38
CA ARG A 569 -18.96 -0.06 -26.40
C ARG A 569 -19.96 0.26 -27.51
N ARG A 570 -20.11 1.53 -27.81
CA ARG A 570 -20.92 2.01 -28.93
C ARG A 570 -20.18 3.10 -29.70
N PRO A 571 -20.53 3.35 -30.98
CA PRO A 571 -19.98 4.49 -31.69
C PRO A 571 -20.21 5.79 -30.90
N ALA A 572 -19.19 6.59 -30.72
CA ALA A 572 -19.32 7.83 -29.98
C ALA A 572 -20.24 8.82 -30.72
N PRO A 573 -21.06 9.61 -30.01
CA PRO A 573 -21.73 10.73 -30.60
C PRO A 573 -20.69 11.78 -31.05
N GLY A 574 -21.05 12.56 -32.10
CA GLY A 574 -20.21 13.62 -32.61
C GLY A 574 -20.03 14.78 -31.64
N SER A 575 -19.28 14.56 -30.58
CA SER A 575 -18.93 15.56 -29.56
C SER A 575 -17.57 16.21 -29.82
N ASP A 576 -17.31 17.34 -29.21
CA ASP A 576 -16.01 18.03 -29.32
C ASP A 576 -14.85 17.16 -28.87
N ASN A 577 -15.04 16.37 -27.80
CA ASN A 577 -14.01 15.46 -27.30
C ASN A 577 -13.77 14.28 -28.25
N ALA A 578 -14.83 13.72 -28.85
CA ALA A 578 -14.70 12.68 -29.87
C ALA A 578 -14.00 13.21 -31.11
N SER A 579 -14.34 14.42 -31.55
CA SER A 579 -13.69 15.11 -32.68
C SER A 579 -12.22 15.38 -32.42
N ARG A 580 -11.83 15.76 -31.19
CA ARG A 580 -10.42 15.93 -30.82
C ARG A 580 -9.64 14.63 -30.84
N LEU A 581 -10.21 13.56 -30.31
CA LEU A 581 -9.58 12.23 -30.36
C LEU A 581 -9.45 11.73 -31.78
N LEU A 582 -10.49 11.93 -32.61
CA LEU A 582 -10.43 11.62 -34.03
C LEU A 582 -9.34 12.42 -34.75
N ALA A 583 -9.21 13.72 -34.45
CA ALA A 583 -8.18 14.59 -35.05
C ALA A 583 -6.77 14.15 -34.66
N GLU A 584 -6.57 13.76 -33.42
CA GLU A 584 -5.30 13.18 -32.95
C GLU A 584 -4.95 11.92 -33.74
N LYS A 585 -5.87 10.99 -33.88
CA LYS A 585 -5.67 9.73 -34.60
C LYS A 585 -5.55 9.92 -36.11
N ALA A 586 -6.26 10.89 -36.67
CA ALA A 586 -6.13 11.25 -38.08
C ALA A 586 -4.75 11.87 -38.36
N ARG A 587 -4.22 12.69 -37.46
CA ARG A 587 -2.87 13.26 -37.58
C ARG A 587 -1.80 12.16 -37.47
N GLU A 588 -1.96 11.20 -36.53
CA GLU A 588 -1.06 10.03 -36.44
C GLU A 588 -1.07 9.19 -37.72
N ALA A 589 -2.24 9.03 -38.34
CA ALA A 589 -2.40 8.24 -39.57
C ALA A 589 -1.84 8.94 -40.82
N GLY A 590 -1.74 10.27 -40.78
CA GLY A 590 -1.29 11.11 -41.89
C GLY A 590 -2.39 11.42 -42.92
N VAL A 591 -2.27 12.59 -43.55
CA VAL A 591 -3.25 13.09 -44.54
C VAL A 591 -3.39 12.16 -45.74
N GLU A 592 -2.33 11.45 -46.09
CA GLU A 592 -2.29 10.53 -47.25
C GLU A 592 -3.24 9.32 -47.08
N LYS A 593 -3.71 9.05 -45.86
CA LYS A 593 -4.74 8.03 -45.62
C LYS A 593 -6.12 8.44 -46.15
N PHE A 594 -6.39 9.74 -46.22
CA PHE A 594 -7.72 10.29 -46.56
C PHE A 594 -7.79 10.91 -47.92
N VAL A 595 -6.66 11.01 -48.64
CA VAL A 595 -6.53 11.68 -49.94
C VAL A 595 -5.52 10.93 -50.79
N ASP A 596 -5.84 10.84 -52.11
CA ASP A 596 -4.87 10.34 -53.08
C ASP A 596 -3.65 11.25 -53.10
N ARG A 597 -2.47 10.66 -52.98
CA ARG A 597 -1.19 11.36 -52.90
C ARG A 597 -0.92 12.22 -54.13
N ASP A 598 -1.17 11.65 -55.31
CA ASP A 598 -0.88 12.35 -56.57
C ASP A 598 -1.84 13.54 -56.75
N ALA A 599 -3.11 13.35 -56.34
CA ALA A 599 -4.10 14.43 -56.35
C ALA A 599 -3.71 15.57 -55.40
N LEU A 600 -3.21 15.24 -54.22
CA LEU A 600 -2.76 16.22 -53.22
C LEU A 600 -1.51 16.97 -53.69
N GLU A 601 -0.54 16.28 -54.30
CA GLU A 601 0.66 16.90 -54.86
C GLU A 601 0.32 17.83 -56.01
N GLN A 602 -0.59 17.42 -56.92
CA GLN A 602 -1.08 18.28 -58.01
C GLN A 602 -1.82 19.52 -57.46
N LEU A 603 -2.66 19.35 -56.45
CA LEU A 603 -3.35 20.48 -55.82
C LEU A 603 -2.36 21.46 -55.17
N ARG A 604 -1.34 20.95 -54.48
CA ARG A 604 -0.25 21.76 -53.87
C ARG A 604 0.49 22.57 -54.95
N ALA A 605 0.85 21.91 -56.06
CA ALA A 605 1.56 22.56 -57.14
C ALA A 605 0.71 23.63 -57.83
N ARG A 606 -0.59 23.36 -58.05
CA ARG A 606 -1.54 24.32 -58.60
C ARG A 606 -1.78 25.52 -57.70
N ALA A 607 -1.98 25.25 -56.40
CA ALA A 607 -2.18 26.30 -55.41
C ALA A 607 -0.95 27.21 -55.30
N ALA A 608 0.24 26.64 -55.21
CA ALA A 608 1.50 27.39 -55.18
C ALA A 608 1.68 28.26 -56.43
N PHE A 609 1.35 27.75 -57.65
CA PHE A 609 1.39 28.52 -58.86
C PHE A 609 0.36 29.67 -58.86
N ALA A 610 -0.81 29.46 -58.25
CA ALA A 610 -1.85 30.48 -58.08
C ALA A 610 -1.52 31.51 -56.96
N GLY A 611 -0.37 31.40 -56.32
CA GLY A 611 0.03 32.27 -55.18
C GLY A 611 -0.69 31.97 -53.89
N SER A 612 -1.25 30.76 -53.75
CA SER A 612 -1.96 30.30 -52.56
C SER A 612 -1.20 29.17 -51.87
N THR A 613 -1.27 29.10 -50.53
CA THR A 613 -0.78 27.96 -49.74
C THR A 613 -1.98 27.15 -49.28
N ILE A 614 -1.82 25.84 -49.20
CA ILE A 614 -2.80 24.93 -48.61
C ILE A 614 -2.18 24.28 -47.39
N ASP A 615 -2.99 24.13 -46.35
CA ASP A 615 -2.61 23.44 -45.12
C ASP A 615 -3.50 22.19 -44.97
N PRO A 616 -3.01 21.02 -45.37
CA PRO A 616 -3.79 19.78 -45.29
C PRO A 616 -4.07 19.33 -43.87
N ASP A 617 -3.16 19.63 -42.92
CA ASP A 617 -3.32 19.23 -41.53
C ASP A 617 -4.42 20.05 -40.85
N ALA A 618 -4.40 21.36 -41.03
CA ALA A 618 -5.47 22.25 -40.53
C ALA A 618 -6.85 21.94 -41.13
N ALA A 619 -6.88 21.61 -42.43
CA ALA A 619 -8.12 21.22 -43.13
C ALA A 619 -8.64 19.86 -42.58
N LEU A 620 -7.76 18.89 -42.37
CA LEU A 620 -8.11 17.59 -41.78
C LEU A 620 -8.65 17.75 -40.36
N GLU A 621 -8.02 18.57 -39.53
CA GLU A 621 -8.49 18.88 -38.19
C GLU A 621 -9.87 19.55 -38.20
N SER A 622 -10.09 20.49 -39.10
CA SER A 622 -11.41 21.10 -39.29
C SER A 622 -12.49 20.11 -39.72
N LEU A 623 -12.12 19.13 -40.55
CA LEU A 623 -13.01 18.05 -40.97
C LEU A 623 -13.41 17.11 -39.85
N CYS A 624 -12.59 16.96 -38.83
CA CYS A 624 -12.89 16.09 -37.70
C CYS A 624 -14.06 16.60 -36.85
N ARG A 625 -14.42 17.86 -36.94
CA ARG A 625 -15.54 18.44 -36.17
C ARG A 625 -16.87 17.74 -36.48
N GLY A 626 -17.52 17.24 -35.39
CA GLY A 626 -18.80 16.53 -35.48
C GLY A 626 -18.70 15.13 -36.10
N ARG A 627 -17.50 14.62 -36.40
CA ARG A 627 -17.23 13.28 -36.95
C ARG A 627 -16.52 12.41 -35.91
N THR A 628 -16.61 11.09 -36.11
CA THR A 628 -16.13 10.11 -35.18
C THR A 628 -15.34 8.97 -35.81
N SER A 629 -15.24 8.90 -37.15
CA SER A 629 -14.58 7.79 -37.84
C SER A 629 -13.74 8.21 -39.04
N PHE A 630 -12.77 7.38 -39.42
CA PHE A 630 -11.97 7.56 -40.62
C PHE A 630 -12.79 7.38 -41.89
N SER A 631 -13.82 6.54 -41.86
CA SER A 631 -14.74 6.39 -43.00
C SER A 631 -15.50 7.69 -43.30
N GLU A 632 -15.93 8.42 -42.27
CA GLU A 632 -16.54 9.74 -42.41
C GLU A 632 -15.57 10.78 -42.96
N LEU A 633 -14.29 10.74 -42.56
CA LEU A 633 -13.25 11.63 -43.09
C LEU A 633 -12.94 11.32 -44.53
N ALA A 634 -12.81 10.06 -44.90
CA ALA A 634 -12.56 9.64 -46.30
C ALA A 634 -13.69 10.07 -47.22
N SER A 635 -14.93 9.98 -46.78
CA SER A 635 -16.11 10.40 -47.55
C SER A 635 -16.32 11.92 -47.63
N ALA A 636 -15.69 12.68 -46.75
CA ALA A 636 -15.90 14.13 -46.63
C ALA A 636 -15.22 14.97 -47.73
N GLY A 637 -14.43 14.36 -48.59
CA GLY A 637 -13.82 15.02 -49.72
C GLY A 637 -12.82 16.13 -49.40
N LEU A 638 -11.81 15.80 -48.60
CA LEU A 638 -10.75 16.72 -48.16
C LEU A 638 -10.11 17.54 -49.27
N ILE A 639 -9.93 16.95 -50.47
CA ILE A 639 -9.41 17.65 -51.66
C ILE A 639 -10.28 18.88 -52.03
N ASN A 640 -11.59 18.75 -51.88
CA ASN A 640 -12.49 19.86 -52.24
C ASN A 640 -12.39 21.02 -51.24
N ILE A 641 -12.17 20.71 -49.98
CA ILE A 641 -12.00 21.71 -48.92
C ILE A 641 -10.65 22.42 -49.02
N LEU A 642 -9.60 21.70 -49.42
CA LEU A 642 -8.28 22.25 -49.66
C LEU A 642 -8.18 23.15 -50.87
N ARG A 643 -9.19 23.11 -51.75
CA ARG A 643 -9.15 23.85 -53.03
C ARG A 643 -9.32 25.34 -52.79
N PRO A 644 -8.31 26.17 -53.11
CA PRO A 644 -8.43 27.62 -52.96
C PRO A 644 -9.52 28.19 -53.89
N PRO A 645 -10.18 29.27 -53.47
CA PRO A 645 -11.14 29.95 -54.35
C PRO A 645 -10.47 30.45 -55.62
N LYS A 646 -11.18 30.35 -56.76
CA LYS A 646 -10.71 30.75 -58.11
C LYS A 646 -9.50 29.93 -58.60
N LEU A 647 -9.14 28.81 -58.01
CA LEU A 647 -7.99 28.00 -58.42
C LEU A 647 -8.07 27.60 -59.90
N ASP A 648 -9.27 27.23 -60.40
CA ASP A 648 -9.46 26.83 -61.80
C ASP A 648 -9.34 27.97 -62.76
N GLN A 649 -9.52 29.20 -62.27
CA GLN A 649 -9.27 30.39 -63.10
C GLN A 649 -7.78 30.73 -63.17
N LEU A 650 -7.07 30.61 -62.01
CA LEU A 650 -5.66 30.99 -61.89
C LEU A 650 -4.72 29.87 -62.33
N ALA A 651 -5.10 28.63 -62.15
CA ALA A 651 -4.31 27.43 -62.48
C ALA A 651 -5.23 26.31 -63.00
N PRO A 652 -5.79 26.45 -64.22
CA PRO A 652 -6.73 25.50 -64.77
C PRO A 652 -6.10 24.12 -65.00
N GLU A 653 -6.87 23.05 -64.89
CA GLU A 653 -6.42 21.69 -65.16
C GLU A 653 -6.21 21.39 -66.60
N THR A 654 -6.93 22.07 -67.42
CA THR A 654 -6.84 21.94 -68.94
C THR A 654 -6.78 23.29 -69.53
N LEU A 655 -6.07 23.37 -70.71
CA LEU A 655 -6.00 24.53 -71.54
C LEU A 655 -6.59 24.17 -72.93
N ARG A 656 -7.43 25.03 -73.45
CA ARG A 656 -7.97 24.85 -74.75
C ARG A 656 -7.06 25.52 -75.81
N LEU A 657 -6.52 24.70 -76.67
CA LEU A 657 -5.72 25.23 -77.81
C LEU A 657 -6.63 25.83 -78.85
N PRO A 658 -6.12 26.77 -79.69
CA PRO A 658 -6.90 27.43 -80.76
C PRO A 658 -7.58 26.46 -81.73
N GLY A 659 -7.03 25.28 -81.96
CA GLY A 659 -7.64 24.19 -82.70
C GLY A 659 -8.81 23.46 -82.03
N GLY A 660 -9.27 23.94 -80.86
CA GLY A 660 -10.38 23.38 -80.09
C GLY A 660 -10.03 22.20 -79.16
N ARG A 661 -8.82 21.68 -79.23
CA ARG A 661 -8.34 20.59 -78.42
C ARG A 661 -8.07 21.04 -76.98
N GLN A 662 -8.55 20.29 -76.03
CA GLN A 662 -8.18 20.45 -74.60
C GLN A 662 -6.93 19.62 -74.29
N VAL A 663 -5.95 20.27 -73.68
CA VAL A 663 -4.71 19.64 -73.20
C VAL A 663 -4.58 19.80 -71.69
N LYS A 664 -4.10 18.78 -71.05
CA LYS A 664 -3.86 18.82 -69.58
C LYS A 664 -2.69 19.76 -69.30
N VAL A 665 -2.86 20.62 -68.32
CA VAL A 665 -1.78 21.46 -67.81
C VAL A 665 -1.16 20.75 -66.59
N HIS A 666 0.13 20.58 -66.65
CA HIS A 666 0.90 19.98 -65.55
C HIS A 666 1.55 21.09 -64.74
N TYR A 667 1.53 20.89 -63.44
CA TYR A 667 2.12 21.79 -62.43
C TYR A 667 3.12 21.03 -61.58
N ALA A 668 4.23 21.66 -61.24
CA ALA A 668 5.18 21.15 -60.25
C ALA A 668 5.75 22.32 -59.47
N LEU A 669 6.05 22.09 -58.19
CA LEU A 669 6.61 23.12 -57.30
C LEU A 669 7.92 23.69 -57.87
N GLY A 670 8.01 25.00 -57.92
CA GLY A 670 9.21 25.70 -58.40
C GLY A 670 9.46 25.63 -59.91
N LYS A 671 8.53 25.05 -60.70
CA LYS A 671 8.62 24.98 -62.13
C LYS A 671 7.46 25.73 -62.86
N PRO A 672 7.69 26.31 -64.02
CA PRO A 672 6.60 26.88 -64.79
C PRO A 672 5.64 25.77 -65.25
N PRO A 673 4.35 26.06 -65.42
CA PRO A 673 3.38 25.10 -65.91
C PRO A 673 3.74 24.62 -67.33
N TRP A 674 3.45 23.35 -67.61
CA TRP A 674 3.75 22.80 -68.91
C TRP A 674 2.56 22.01 -69.48
N ILE A 675 2.50 21.97 -70.76
CA ILE A 675 1.54 21.18 -71.54
C ILE A 675 2.27 20.28 -72.50
N GLU A 676 1.69 19.14 -72.79
CA GLU A 676 2.22 18.24 -73.80
C GLU A 676 1.14 17.90 -74.85
N SER A 677 1.46 18.08 -76.11
CA SER A 677 0.61 17.65 -77.19
C SER A 677 1.41 17.46 -78.50
N ARG A 678 0.75 16.87 -79.49
CA ARG A 678 1.40 16.69 -80.80
C ARG A 678 1.71 18.02 -81.40
N LEU A 679 2.82 18.12 -82.09
CA LEU A 679 3.25 19.32 -82.81
C LEU A 679 2.13 19.89 -83.70
N GLN A 680 1.33 19.02 -84.37
CA GLN A 680 0.22 19.42 -85.24
C GLN A 680 -0.90 20.14 -84.49
N ASP A 681 -1.06 19.89 -83.19
CA ASP A 681 -2.10 20.55 -82.40
C ASP A 681 -1.80 22.03 -82.14
N PHE A 682 -0.55 22.45 -82.43
CA PHE A 682 -0.07 23.82 -82.27
C PHE A 682 0.04 24.56 -83.65
N PHE A 683 -0.33 23.92 -84.73
CA PHE A 683 -0.33 24.63 -86.05
C PHE A 683 -1.32 25.80 -86.04
N GLY A 684 -0.88 26.97 -86.44
CA GLY A 684 -1.63 28.22 -86.36
C GLY A 684 -1.52 28.96 -85.03
N VAL A 685 -0.77 28.42 -84.11
CA VAL A 685 -0.52 29.07 -82.81
C VAL A 685 0.82 29.80 -82.86
N ARG A 686 0.77 31.12 -82.93
CA ARG A 686 2.00 31.94 -83.01
C ARG A 686 2.56 32.28 -81.67
N GLU A 687 1.70 32.54 -80.67
CA GLU A 687 2.13 32.90 -79.32
C GLU A 687 2.08 31.69 -78.38
N THR A 688 3.03 31.61 -77.49
CA THR A 688 3.02 30.59 -76.44
C THR A 688 1.79 30.77 -75.55
N PRO A 689 0.96 29.74 -75.36
CA PRO A 689 -0.17 29.81 -74.44
C PRO A 689 0.27 30.24 -73.01
N ARG A 690 -0.60 30.97 -72.35
CA ARG A 690 -0.32 31.49 -71.02
C ARG A 690 -1.35 31.01 -70.04
N VAL A 691 -0.89 30.76 -68.78
CA VAL A 691 -1.73 30.50 -67.63
C VAL A 691 -1.41 31.55 -66.57
N ASN A 692 -2.41 32.30 -66.14
CA ASN A 692 -2.27 33.39 -65.19
C ASN A 692 -1.10 34.36 -65.55
N GLY A 693 -1.03 34.75 -66.82
CA GLY A 693 0.04 35.62 -67.32
C GLY A 693 1.40 34.95 -67.55
N THR A 694 1.62 33.77 -67.07
CA THR A 694 2.88 33.02 -67.18
C THR A 694 2.86 32.15 -68.48
N PRO A 695 3.85 32.23 -69.36
CA PRO A 695 3.94 31.37 -70.53
C PRO A 695 4.14 29.92 -70.11
N VAL A 696 3.37 28.99 -70.66
CA VAL A 696 3.52 27.57 -70.36
C VAL A 696 4.71 26.98 -71.15
N VAL A 697 5.38 26.02 -70.57
CA VAL A 697 6.38 25.22 -71.26
C VAL A 697 5.64 24.19 -72.11
N VAL A 698 5.88 24.25 -73.45
CA VAL A 698 5.22 23.37 -74.39
C VAL A 698 6.15 22.20 -74.72
N HIS A 699 5.73 21.01 -74.45
CA HIS A 699 6.37 19.76 -74.86
C HIS A 699 5.72 19.32 -76.19
N LEU A 700 6.41 19.59 -77.27
CA LEU A 700 5.97 19.25 -78.61
C LEU A 700 6.28 17.78 -78.91
N LEU A 701 5.25 17.01 -79.22
CA LEU A 701 5.38 15.57 -79.43
C LEU A 701 5.24 15.23 -80.91
N ALA A 702 6.02 14.25 -81.32
CA ALA A 702 5.83 13.60 -82.61
C ALA A 702 4.50 12.83 -82.71
N PRO A 703 4.05 12.41 -83.87
CA PRO A 703 2.84 11.59 -83.99
C PRO A 703 2.83 10.32 -83.14
N ASN A 704 4.01 9.74 -82.83
CA ASN A 704 4.20 8.59 -81.96
C ASN A 704 4.33 8.96 -80.46
N ARG A 705 4.02 10.23 -80.14
CA ARG A 705 4.09 10.78 -78.73
C ARG A 705 5.50 10.88 -78.15
N ARG A 706 6.56 10.70 -78.90
CA ARG A 706 7.91 11.00 -78.40
C ARG A 706 8.15 12.49 -78.38
N PRO A 707 8.84 13.04 -77.40
CA PRO A 707 9.18 14.47 -77.34
C PRO A 707 10.08 14.83 -78.53
N VAL A 708 9.76 15.93 -79.22
CA VAL A 708 10.52 16.52 -80.35
C VAL A 708 11.27 17.73 -79.86
N GLN A 709 10.58 18.58 -79.10
CA GLN A 709 11.13 19.82 -78.59
C GLN A 709 10.38 20.26 -77.35
N VAL A 710 11.08 20.88 -76.42
CA VAL A 710 10.51 21.56 -75.26
C VAL A 710 10.83 23.04 -75.39
N THR A 711 9.80 23.90 -75.37
CA THR A 711 9.99 25.34 -75.56
C THR A 711 9.02 26.14 -74.68
N SER A 712 9.46 27.28 -74.18
CA SER A 712 8.63 28.35 -73.63
C SER A 712 8.42 29.53 -74.57
N ASP A 713 9.07 29.47 -75.77
CA ASP A 713 8.97 30.44 -76.82
C ASP A 713 8.55 29.70 -78.13
N LEU A 714 7.23 29.62 -78.33
CA LEU A 714 6.68 28.92 -79.49
C LEU A 714 6.92 29.68 -80.81
N ALA A 715 6.90 31.01 -80.74
CA ALA A 715 7.19 31.86 -81.92
C ALA A 715 8.63 31.63 -82.38
N GLY A 716 9.60 31.71 -81.45
CA GLY A 716 10.98 31.44 -81.79
C GLY A 716 11.26 30.00 -82.20
N PHE A 717 10.47 29.02 -81.69
CA PHE A 717 10.53 27.64 -82.20
C PHE A 717 10.12 27.57 -83.67
N TRP A 718 9.00 28.19 -84.03
CA TRP A 718 8.54 28.17 -85.43
C TRP A 718 9.55 28.78 -86.38
N GLU A 719 10.17 29.89 -86.02
CA GLU A 719 11.11 30.61 -86.81
C GLU A 719 12.46 29.91 -86.98
N ARG A 720 12.99 29.42 -85.86
CA ARG A 720 14.40 28.96 -85.78
C ARG A 720 14.57 27.44 -85.89
N LEU A 721 13.70 26.67 -85.24
CA LEU A 721 13.91 25.24 -85.07
C LEU A 721 12.96 24.38 -85.92
N TYR A 722 11.77 24.86 -86.20
CA TYR A 722 10.78 24.11 -86.96
C TYR A 722 11.23 23.73 -88.35
N PRO A 723 11.90 24.55 -89.10
CA PRO A 723 12.37 24.17 -90.50
C PRO A 723 13.26 22.92 -90.47
N GLN A 724 14.06 22.73 -89.46
CA GLN A 724 14.90 21.56 -89.27
C GLN A 724 14.08 20.35 -88.79
N VAL A 725 13.27 20.52 -87.75
CA VAL A 725 12.37 19.51 -87.22
C VAL A 725 11.37 19.03 -88.30
N ARG A 726 10.84 19.92 -89.09
CA ARG A 726 9.97 19.59 -90.20
C ARG A 726 10.62 18.63 -91.18
N ARG A 727 11.86 18.90 -91.64
CA ARG A 727 12.59 18.02 -92.53
C ARG A 727 12.80 16.61 -91.97
N GLU A 728 13.04 16.49 -90.73
CA GLU A 728 13.20 15.22 -90.07
C GLU A 728 11.86 14.47 -89.90
N LEU A 729 10.82 15.16 -89.43
CA LEU A 729 9.51 14.58 -89.16
C LEU A 729 8.75 14.24 -90.41
N SER A 730 8.89 15.01 -91.46
CA SER A 730 8.25 14.72 -92.78
C SER A 730 8.82 13.47 -93.43
N ARG A 731 10.10 13.18 -93.25
CA ARG A 731 10.73 11.92 -93.71
C ARG A 731 10.23 10.73 -92.86
N ARG A 732 10.09 10.92 -91.59
CA ARG A 732 9.74 9.84 -90.60
C ARG A 732 8.24 9.54 -90.52
N TYR A 733 7.43 10.58 -90.80
CA TYR A 733 5.95 10.52 -90.73
C TYR A 733 5.30 11.12 -91.96
N PRO A 734 5.49 10.53 -93.14
CA PRO A 734 5.04 11.12 -94.46
C PRO A 734 3.51 11.17 -94.55
N LYS A 735 2.76 10.43 -93.78
CA LYS A 735 1.28 10.43 -93.82
C LYS A 735 0.67 11.64 -93.05
N HIS A 736 1.47 12.46 -92.39
CA HIS A 736 1.03 13.64 -91.64
C HIS A 736 1.34 14.92 -92.46
N LYS A 737 0.49 15.93 -92.30
CA LYS A 737 0.74 17.25 -92.97
C LYS A 737 1.79 18.02 -92.21
N TRP A 738 2.81 18.54 -92.85
CA TRP A 738 3.90 19.36 -92.35
C TRP A 738 4.03 20.66 -93.14
N PRO A 739 3.13 21.68 -92.91
CA PRO A 739 3.13 22.96 -93.65
C PRO A 739 4.46 23.70 -93.49
N GLU A 740 4.80 24.57 -94.46
CA GLU A 740 6.01 25.41 -94.34
C GLU A 740 5.85 26.54 -93.36
N ASN A 741 4.65 27.09 -93.29
CA ASN A 741 4.23 28.08 -92.33
C ASN A 741 3.08 27.45 -91.51
N PRO A 742 3.43 26.89 -90.37
CA PRO A 742 2.45 26.23 -89.50
C PRO A 742 1.49 27.16 -88.79
#